data_e7741dd874db10ab2f06478aa4dbac63
#
_entry.id   e7741dd874db10ab2f06478aa4dbac63
#
_cell.length_a   1.000
_cell.length_b   1.000
_cell.length_c   1.000
_cell.angle_alpha   90.00
_cell.angle_beta   90.00
_cell.angle_gamma   90.00
#
_symmetry.space_group_name_H-M   'P 1'
#
loop_
_entity.id
_entity.type
_entity.pdbx_description
1 polymer ?
#
loop_
_entity_poly.entity_id
_entity_poly.type
_entity_poly.pdbx_seq_one_letter_code
_entity_poly.pdbx_strand_id
1 'polypeptide(L)'
;MKTRGLLLQILSLTATLFPTLTTVHAEAAPATIHVGPTHSIKTPAAALEAIAKSRTDHPDQPIDIIIADGIYQLDQPIVLSPQHGGTAQAPVRWKAAPGTTPTLSGGTPITGFQILPNGLWSAKLPENLPHFDQLYVGPSRATRARHPNQGFLMLTAVKEEKLEGDRARQSINLKPQDLTPLANLSQHAFRSVQMLAYHKWDNTRRTLESIDTTTGSITTVGRAMKPWNSWDTHTGVIFENFRAALDQPGEWFVETDENNPKIRTLLYQPRPGESPETTTVIAPHLQQLLILKGTPDRKLTHISFTGIRFLHTGWPSPPEGFEPQQAAASIEAVIQADHTENITIENSTIAHTGIYGIWFREGCKHNTVRQSHLHDLGAGGLRSGTMNLPATPQSASSHQTFDNNLIRHAGKVFPCAVGVWIGHSGDNRITHNDIGHLPYTGISVGWRWGYDHSEAKRNLIANNHIHHIGDGLLSDMGAVYTLGPSEGTIIRGNHIHHVVSHTYGGWGLYNDEGSTGILMENNLVHHTKSGGYHQHYGKENIIRNNILAFASEQQIQYTRAEPHLSFRFTGNIIFWETGNLLGGGGWKDGKVEFSNNIYWNPAGKTPDTIPGDKDSNFIDPLFKSPSTNDWSLPQNAPALTLGFKPFDTTKAGLYGDPTWTATATANKTH
;
A
#
# COMPACT_ATOMS: atom_id res chain seq x y z
N MET A 1 58.78 -46.67 50.92
CA MET A 1 59.65 -45.48 51.06
C MET A 1 58.95 -44.27 50.56
N LYS A 2 58.76 -43.31 51.48
CA LYS A 2 58.33 -41.90 51.28
C LYS A 2 57.11 -41.56 50.43
N THR A 3 55.98 -41.55 51.10
CA THR A 3 54.74 -40.77 50.85
C THR A 3 55.06 -39.29 50.88
N ARG A 4 54.53 -38.54 49.90
CA ARG A 4 54.34 -37.08 49.98
C ARG A 4 52.83 -36.78 49.74
N GLY A 5 52.19 -36.34 50.83
CA GLY A 5 50.81 -35.82 50.77
C GLY A 5 50.76 -34.42 50.17
N LEU A 6 49.69 -34.16 49.40
CA LEU A 6 49.35 -32.85 48.84
C LEU A 6 48.20 -32.29 49.66
N LEU A 7 48.44 -31.19 50.37
CA LEU A 7 47.39 -30.40 51.04
C LEU A 7 46.62 -29.64 50.02
N LEU A 8 45.29 -29.84 49.98
CA LEU A 8 44.33 -28.99 49.23
C LEU A 8 43.97 -27.83 50.16
N GLN A 9 44.34 -26.61 49.76
CA GLN A 9 43.78 -25.38 50.33
C GLN A 9 42.50 -25.04 49.64
N ILE A 10 41.39 -25.05 50.40
CA ILE A 10 40.08 -24.54 49.95
C ILE A 10 40.05 -23.02 50.19
N LEU A 11 40.15 -22.21 49.14
CA LEU A 11 39.86 -20.80 49.22
C LEU A 11 38.32 -20.63 49.14
N SER A 12 37.68 -20.20 50.22
CA SER A 12 36.30 -19.74 50.23
C SER A 12 36.22 -18.31 49.66
N LEU A 13 35.69 -18.19 48.45
CA LEU A 13 35.31 -16.88 47.85
C LEU A 13 33.94 -16.51 48.40
N THR A 14 33.88 -15.59 49.34
CA THR A 14 32.64 -14.90 49.74
C THR A 14 32.30 -13.86 48.67
N ALA A 15 31.34 -14.18 47.79
CA ALA A 15 30.75 -13.23 46.88
C ALA A 15 29.79 -12.30 47.63
N THR A 16 30.21 -11.07 47.85
CA THR A 16 29.33 -9.99 48.33
C THR A 16 28.41 -9.57 47.18
N LEU A 17 27.16 -10.03 47.20
CA LEU A 17 26.10 -9.47 46.36
C LEU A 17 25.82 -8.04 46.83
N PHE A 18 26.25 -7.04 46.04
CA PHE A 18 25.67 -5.70 46.13
C PHE A 18 24.33 -5.72 45.40
N PRO A 19 23.20 -5.40 46.06
CA PRO A 19 21.97 -5.18 45.35
C PRO A 19 22.14 -3.90 44.52
N THR A 20 22.16 -4.02 43.20
CA THR A 20 21.94 -2.87 42.30
C THR A 20 20.52 -2.39 42.52
N LEU A 21 20.35 -1.36 43.34
CA LEU A 21 19.12 -0.58 43.39
C LEU A 21 18.93 0.05 42.00
N THR A 22 18.14 -0.60 41.16
CA THR A 22 17.48 0.09 40.04
C THR A 22 16.50 1.09 40.64
N THR A 23 16.92 2.35 40.72
CA THR A 23 16.02 3.46 41.00
C THR A 23 15.00 3.50 39.88
N VAL A 24 13.79 2.99 40.12
CA VAL A 24 12.64 3.27 39.32
C VAL A 24 12.38 4.76 39.50
N HIS A 25 12.86 5.58 38.58
CA HIS A 25 12.47 6.98 38.53
C HIS A 25 10.98 7.00 38.23
N ALA A 26 10.17 7.46 39.16
CA ALA A 26 8.78 7.74 38.91
C ALA A 26 8.70 8.75 37.75
N GLU A 27 7.98 8.39 36.67
CA GLU A 27 7.76 9.28 35.52
C GLU A 27 7.11 10.58 36.05
N ALA A 28 7.68 11.73 35.71
CA ALA A 28 7.11 13.02 36.09
C ALA A 28 5.69 13.15 35.53
N ALA A 29 4.78 13.71 36.31
CA ALA A 29 3.42 13.92 35.81
C ALA A 29 3.44 14.78 34.55
N PRO A 30 2.72 14.40 33.46
CA PRO A 30 2.76 15.12 32.20
C PRO A 30 2.16 16.53 32.32
N ALA A 31 2.75 17.48 31.60
CA ALA A 31 2.07 18.72 31.29
C ALA A 31 0.92 18.42 30.33
N THR A 32 -0.28 18.87 30.64
CA THR A 32 -1.46 18.59 29.82
C THR A 32 -1.88 19.84 29.06
N ILE A 33 -1.97 19.74 27.74
CA ILE A 33 -2.43 20.76 26.81
C ILE A 33 -3.78 20.30 26.25
N HIS A 34 -4.85 21.02 26.57
CA HIS A 34 -6.18 20.73 26.03
C HIS A 34 -6.44 21.53 24.76
N VAL A 35 -6.87 20.84 23.70
CA VAL A 35 -7.18 21.40 22.38
C VAL A 35 -8.66 21.19 22.06
N GLY A 36 -9.37 22.24 21.70
CA GLY A 36 -10.77 22.12 21.29
C GLY A 36 -11.54 23.45 21.31
N PRO A 37 -12.73 23.49 20.71
CA PRO A 37 -13.51 24.73 20.56
C PRO A 37 -13.80 25.48 21.88
N THR A 38 -13.90 24.75 23.00
CA THR A 38 -14.18 25.32 24.33
C THR A 38 -12.92 25.60 25.16
N HIS A 39 -11.73 25.14 24.71
CA HIS A 39 -10.45 25.32 25.39
C HIS A 39 -9.75 26.63 24.96
N SER A 40 -8.70 27.05 25.67
CA SER A 40 -7.87 28.21 25.31
C SER A 40 -7.17 27.99 23.96
N ILE A 41 -6.71 26.78 23.70
CA ILE A 41 -6.12 26.37 22.42
C ILE A 41 -7.21 25.74 21.55
N LYS A 42 -7.58 26.44 20.46
CA LYS A 42 -8.75 26.07 19.63
C LYS A 42 -8.45 24.99 18.59
N THR A 43 -7.22 24.91 18.13
CA THR A 43 -6.84 24.01 17.02
C THR A 43 -5.56 23.24 17.33
N PRO A 44 -5.38 22.04 16.75
CA PRO A 44 -4.13 21.29 16.90
C PRO A 44 -2.88 22.06 16.45
N ALA A 45 -2.97 22.86 15.37
CA ALA A 45 -1.86 23.69 14.92
C ALA A 45 -1.43 24.73 15.97
N ALA A 46 -2.39 25.33 16.70
CA ALA A 46 -2.11 26.30 17.76
C ALA A 46 -1.40 25.66 18.98
N ALA A 47 -1.47 24.34 19.15
CA ALA A 47 -0.77 23.65 20.24
C ALA A 47 0.76 23.64 20.08
N LEU A 48 1.29 23.83 18.87
CA LEU A 48 2.73 23.77 18.60
C LEU A 48 3.52 24.78 19.42
N GLU A 49 3.04 26.00 19.54
CA GLU A 49 3.67 27.03 20.36
C GLU A 49 3.72 26.65 21.84
N ALA A 50 2.61 26.11 22.36
CA ALA A 50 2.53 25.67 23.75
C ALA A 50 3.46 24.47 24.03
N ILE A 51 3.61 23.54 23.07
CA ILE A 51 4.56 22.43 23.16
C ILE A 51 6.00 22.95 23.20
N ALA A 52 6.38 23.85 22.27
CA ALA A 52 7.72 24.41 22.20
C ALA A 52 8.06 25.18 23.49
N LYS A 53 7.11 25.97 24.01
CA LYS A 53 7.26 26.67 25.28
C LYS A 53 7.42 25.70 26.45
N SER A 54 6.53 24.73 26.59
CA SER A 54 6.61 23.72 27.66
C SER A 54 7.92 22.95 27.62
N ARG A 55 8.42 22.61 26.41
CA ARG A 55 9.69 21.94 26.24
C ARG A 55 10.88 22.80 26.60
N THR A 56 10.81 24.10 26.42
CA THR A 56 11.85 25.06 26.83
C THR A 56 11.86 25.23 28.35
N ASP A 57 10.68 25.40 28.95
CA ASP A 57 10.53 25.68 30.38
C ASP A 57 10.78 24.42 31.25
N HIS A 58 10.40 23.24 30.73
CA HIS A 58 10.43 21.95 31.43
C HIS A 58 10.90 20.81 30.47
N PRO A 59 12.19 20.75 30.11
CA PRO A 59 12.72 19.84 29.09
C PRO A 59 12.49 18.34 29.39
N ASP A 60 12.48 17.99 30.66
CA ASP A 60 12.37 16.60 31.13
C ASP A 60 10.92 16.20 31.50
N GLN A 61 9.92 17.04 31.24
CA GLN A 61 8.53 16.74 31.55
C GLN A 61 7.83 16.15 30.33
N PRO A 62 7.12 15.00 30.44
CA PRO A 62 6.21 14.52 29.39
C PRO A 62 5.13 15.54 29.07
N ILE A 63 4.66 15.56 27.81
CA ILE A 63 3.59 16.47 27.36
C ILE A 63 2.47 15.64 26.75
N ASP A 64 1.26 15.79 27.28
CA ASP A 64 0.04 15.20 26.74
C ASP A 64 -0.81 16.28 26.07
N ILE A 65 -1.07 16.15 24.78
CA ILE A 65 -1.99 16.99 24.02
C ILE A 65 -3.30 16.23 23.87
N ILE A 66 -4.33 16.67 24.57
CA ILE A 66 -5.66 16.04 24.58
C ILE A 66 -6.58 16.81 23.63
N ILE A 67 -6.96 16.16 22.53
CA ILE A 67 -7.79 16.76 21.48
C ILE A 67 -9.24 16.40 21.72
N ALA A 68 -10.09 17.40 21.95
CA ALA A 68 -11.53 17.23 22.08
C ALA A 68 -12.17 16.75 20.77
N ASP A 69 -13.38 16.20 20.86
CA ASP A 69 -14.13 15.79 19.67
C ASP A 69 -14.39 16.98 18.73
N GLY A 70 -14.47 16.68 17.44
CA GLY A 70 -14.76 17.67 16.41
C GLY A 70 -13.96 17.49 15.12
N ILE A 71 -14.35 18.27 14.12
CA ILE A 71 -13.65 18.35 12.84
C ILE A 71 -12.81 19.64 12.83
N TYR A 72 -11.50 19.46 12.77
CA TYR A 72 -10.52 20.54 12.67
C TYR A 72 -10.10 20.70 11.21
N GLN A 73 -10.65 21.68 10.53
CA GLN A 73 -10.24 22.04 9.18
C GLN A 73 -8.87 22.69 9.23
N LEU A 74 -7.95 22.18 8.41
CA LEU A 74 -6.59 22.69 8.33
C LEU A 74 -6.44 23.53 7.05
N ASP A 75 -6.00 24.76 7.18
CA ASP A 75 -5.65 25.62 6.03
C ASP A 75 -4.27 25.27 5.45
N GLN A 76 -3.43 24.60 6.24
CA GLN A 76 -2.10 24.13 5.88
C GLN A 76 -1.72 22.90 6.72
N PRO A 77 -0.77 22.06 6.28
CA PRO A 77 -0.29 20.95 7.06
C PRO A 77 0.26 21.36 8.43
N ILE A 78 0.05 20.55 9.46
CA ILE A 78 0.73 20.71 10.74
C ILE A 78 2.17 20.23 10.59
N VAL A 79 3.15 21.11 10.83
CA VAL A 79 4.58 20.81 10.69
C VAL A 79 5.24 20.72 12.06
N LEU A 80 5.67 19.51 12.45
CA LEU A 80 6.47 19.30 13.65
C LEU A 80 7.95 19.27 13.30
N SER A 81 8.74 19.98 14.09
CA SER A 81 10.21 20.05 13.98
C SER A 81 10.85 19.61 15.32
N PRO A 82 12.18 19.45 15.41
CA PRO A 82 12.82 18.89 16.60
C PRO A 82 12.50 19.58 17.94
N GLN A 83 12.11 20.85 17.92
CA GLN A 83 11.66 21.58 19.12
C GLN A 83 10.32 21.09 19.68
N HIS A 84 9.54 20.36 18.88
CA HIS A 84 8.25 19.77 19.28
C HIS A 84 8.39 18.29 19.69
N GLY A 85 9.59 17.76 19.65
CA GLY A 85 9.90 16.36 20.00
C GLY A 85 10.06 16.15 21.51
N GLY A 86 10.29 14.89 21.87
CA GLY A 86 10.55 14.46 23.23
C GLY A 86 11.78 13.57 23.35
N THR A 87 11.88 12.93 24.51
CA THR A 87 12.84 11.87 24.84
C THR A 87 12.07 10.64 25.32
N ALA A 88 12.77 9.53 25.53
CA ALA A 88 12.13 8.32 26.08
C ALA A 88 11.49 8.56 27.46
N GLN A 89 12.09 9.43 28.28
CA GLN A 89 11.60 9.78 29.61
C GLN A 89 10.57 10.92 29.58
N ALA A 90 10.60 11.76 28.56
CA ALA A 90 9.74 12.92 28.39
C ALA A 90 9.10 12.96 26.99
N PRO A 91 8.26 11.99 26.61
CA PRO A 91 7.63 11.93 25.30
C PRO A 91 6.58 13.02 25.10
N VAL A 92 6.19 13.26 23.85
CA VAL A 92 5.08 14.12 23.45
C VAL A 92 3.96 13.24 22.89
N ARG A 93 2.78 13.28 23.47
CA ARG A 93 1.69 12.37 23.16
C ARG A 93 0.45 13.14 22.73
N TRP A 94 0.09 13.05 21.46
CA TRP A 94 -1.14 13.57 20.90
C TRP A 94 -2.24 12.51 21.02
N LYS A 95 -3.30 12.79 21.75
CA LYS A 95 -4.35 11.81 22.06
C LYS A 95 -5.73 12.39 21.80
N ALA A 96 -6.62 11.59 21.27
CA ALA A 96 -8.04 11.88 21.35
C ALA A 96 -8.48 11.93 22.83
N ALA A 97 -9.39 12.82 23.18
CA ALA A 97 -10.06 12.78 24.48
C ALA A 97 -10.81 11.44 24.63
N PRO A 98 -10.92 10.88 25.84
CA PRO A 98 -11.57 9.58 26.04
C PRO A 98 -12.96 9.50 25.42
N GLY A 99 -13.21 8.45 24.63
CA GLY A 99 -14.50 8.22 23.97
C GLY A 99 -14.78 9.10 22.76
N THR A 100 -13.78 9.83 22.23
CA THR A 100 -13.93 10.72 21.07
C THR A 100 -13.08 10.30 19.90
N THR A 101 -13.35 10.88 18.71
CA THR A 101 -12.63 10.61 17.47
C THR A 101 -12.36 11.91 16.69
N PRO A 102 -11.48 12.79 17.20
CA PRO A 102 -11.19 14.06 16.55
C PRO A 102 -10.65 13.85 15.13
N THR A 103 -11.11 14.68 14.22
CA THR A 103 -10.77 14.60 12.78
C THR A 103 -9.95 15.82 12.37
N LEU A 104 -8.75 15.58 11.84
CA LEU A 104 -7.97 16.57 11.08
C LEU A 104 -8.37 16.45 9.61
N SER A 105 -8.93 17.52 9.05
CA SER A 105 -9.49 17.53 7.69
C SER A 105 -8.77 18.52 6.81
N GLY A 106 -8.32 18.07 5.62
CA GLY A 106 -7.71 18.90 4.57
C GLY A 106 -8.71 19.37 3.51
N GLY A 107 -10.01 19.33 3.81
CA GLY A 107 -11.04 19.69 2.86
C GLY A 107 -11.95 20.82 3.32
N THR A 108 -12.60 21.46 2.36
CA THR A 108 -13.58 22.52 2.54
C THR A 108 -14.98 21.95 2.37
N PRO A 109 -15.89 22.10 3.37
CA PRO A 109 -17.29 21.75 3.19
C PRO A 109 -17.95 22.62 2.09
N ILE A 110 -18.66 21.96 1.18
CA ILE A 110 -19.49 22.62 0.17
C ILE A 110 -20.94 22.60 0.66
N THR A 111 -21.55 23.77 0.69
CA THR A 111 -22.92 23.98 1.18
C THR A 111 -23.76 24.75 0.16
N GLY A 112 -25.03 24.95 0.47
CA GLY A 112 -25.92 25.74 -0.38
C GLY A 112 -26.36 25.01 -1.64
N PHE A 113 -26.45 23.70 -1.61
CA PHE A 113 -26.95 22.89 -2.71
C PHE A 113 -28.42 23.20 -3.02
N GLN A 114 -28.70 23.27 -4.31
CA GLN A 114 -30.05 23.35 -4.87
C GLN A 114 -30.29 22.07 -5.67
N ILE A 115 -31.54 21.57 -5.60
CA ILE A 115 -31.97 20.42 -6.41
C ILE A 115 -32.48 20.96 -7.75
N LEU A 116 -31.81 20.53 -8.82
CA LEU A 116 -32.23 20.87 -10.18
C LEU A 116 -33.46 20.04 -10.61
N PRO A 117 -34.22 20.48 -11.68
CA PRO A 117 -35.38 19.72 -12.14
C PRO A 117 -35.14 18.27 -12.53
N ASN A 118 -33.91 17.93 -12.91
CA ASN A 118 -33.47 16.54 -13.23
C ASN A 118 -32.96 15.78 -12.03
N GLY A 119 -33.07 16.31 -10.82
CA GLY A 119 -32.65 15.65 -9.56
C GLY A 119 -31.18 15.83 -9.19
N LEU A 120 -30.35 16.44 -10.01
CA LEU A 120 -28.97 16.77 -9.67
C LEU A 120 -28.91 17.81 -8.55
N TRP A 121 -27.94 17.66 -7.67
CA TRP A 121 -27.57 18.74 -6.75
C TRP A 121 -26.61 19.71 -7.43
N SER A 122 -26.80 20.99 -7.19
CA SER A 122 -25.98 22.06 -7.75
C SER A 122 -25.55 23.03 -6.68
N ALA A 123 -24.27 23.32 -6.57
CA ALA A 123 -23.73 24.31 -5.65
C ALA A 123 -22.64 25.17 -6.29
N LYS A 124 -22.67 26.49 -6.09
CA LYS A 124 -21.57 27.36 -6.46
C LYS A 124 -20.36 27.10 -5.59
N LEU A 125 -19.18 26.97 -6.21
CA LEU A 125 -17.94 26.81 -5.50
C LEU A 125 -17.35 28.18 -5.10
N PRO A 126 -16.69 28.28 -3.93
CA PRO A 126 -15.91 29.48 -3.57
C PRO A 126 -14.86 29.80 -4.65
N GLU A 127 -14.69 31.09 -4.98
CA GLU A 127 -13.69 31.51 -5.99
C GLU A 127 -12.25 31.12 -5.61
N ASN A 128 -11.93 31.17 -4.31
CA ASN A 128 -10.61 30.86 -3.78
C ASN A 128 -10.38 29.36 -3.51
N LEU A 129 -11.38 28.51 -3.71
CA LEU A 129 -11.20 27.06 -3.57
C LEU A 129 -10.26 26.58 -4.68
N PRO A 130 -9.13 25.93 -4.37
CA PRO A 130 -8.24 25.37 -5.39
C PRO A 130 -8.94 24.36 -6.31
N HIS A 131 -8.32 24.04 -7.44
CA HIS A 131 -8.73 22.92 -8.25
C HIS A 131 -8.63 21.59 -7.48
N PHE A 132 -9.60 20.71 -7.65
CA PHE A 132 -9.62 19.39 -7.02
C PHE A 132 -10.16 18.35 -8.01
N ASP A 133 -9.64 17.12 -7.88
CA ASP A 133 -10.03 15.95 -8.70
C ASP A 133 -10.66 14.83 -7.85
N GLN A 134 -10.90 15.06 -6.57
CA GLN A 134 -11.60 14.15 -5.67
C GLN A 134 -12.71 14.91 -4.94
N LEU A 135 -13.79 14.21 -4.60
CA LEU A 135 -14.90 14.73 -3.79
C LEU A 135 -15.32 13.66 -2.79
N TYR A 136 -15.66 14.08 -1.58
CA TYR A 136 -16.13 13.18 -0.52
C TYR A 136 -17.54 13.54 -0.14
N VAL A 137 -18.47 12.58 -0.22
CA VAL A 137 -19.89 12.78 0.04
C VAL A 137 -20.34 11.76 1.09
N GLY A 138 -20.77 12.26 2.25
CA GLY A 138 -21.05 11.42 3.39
C GLY A 138 -19.81 10.59 3.78
N PRO A 139 -19.95 9.26 3.98
CA PRO A 139 -18.86 8.39 4.36
C PRO A 139 -18.03 7.87 3.17
N SER A 140 -18.27 8.37 1.94
CA SER A 140 -17.73 7.76 0.73
C SER A 140 -17.07 8.77 -0.20
N ARG A 141 -16.05 8.32 -0.94
CA ARG A 141 -15.57 9.02 -2.12
C ARG A 141 -16.66 9.04 -3.20
N ALA A 142 -16.90 10.19 -3.78
CA ALA A 142 -17.74 10.33 -4.96
C ALA A 142 -16.91 10.04 -6.22
N THR A 143 -17.54 9.42 -7.21
CA THR A 143 -16.90 9.10 -8.48
C THR A 143 -16.89 10.34 -9.37
N ARG A 144 -15.76 10.70 -9.93
CA ARG A 144 -15.73 11.74 -10.96
C ARG A 144 -16.44 11.23 -12.20
N ALA A 145 -17.39 12.00 -12.75
CA ALA A 145 -18.18 11.61 -13.91
C ALA A 145 -17.29 10.99 -14.99
N ARG A 146 -17.57 9.74 -15.38
CA ARG A 146 -16.66 8.93 -16.19
C ARG A 146 -17.37 8.07 -17.22
N HIS A 147 -16.65 7.72 -18.28
CA HIS A 147 -17.09 6.79 -19.31
C HIS A 147 -15.96 5.81 -19.69
N PRO A 148 -16.19 4.48 -19.69
CA PRO A 148 -17.41 3.81 -19.25
C PRO A 148 -17.54 3.81 -17.72
N ASN A 149 -18.73 3.56 -17.20
CA ASN A 149 -18.98 3.46 -15.75
C ASN A 149 -18.33 2.23 -15.11
N GLN A 150 -18.15 1.17 -15.90
CA GLN A 150 -17.50 -0.07 -15.45
C GLN A 150 -16.55 -0.59 -16.54
N GLY A 151 -15.44 -1.20 -16.09
CA GLY A 151 -14.42 -1.73 -16.98
C GLY A 151 -13.66 -0.64 -17.74
N PHE A 152 -13.20 -0.98 -18.93
CA PHE A 152 -12.44 -0.09 -19.83
C PHE A 152 -12.95 -0.17 -21.26
N LEU A 153 -12.62 0.85 -22.04
CA LEU A 153 -12.61 0.81 -23.50
C LEU A 153 -11.23 0.33 -23.94
N MET A 154 -11.18 -0.72 -24.75
CA MET A 154 -9.90 -1.30 -25.19
C MET A 154 -9.38 -0.62 -26.45
N LEU A 155 -8.09 -0.29 -26.47
CA LEU A 155 -7.45 0.26 -27.68
C LEU A 155 -7.50 -0.78 -28.82
N THR A 156 -7.82 -0.31 -30.03
CA THR A 156 -7.74 -1.12 -31.24
C THR A 156 -6.45 -0.88 -32.01
N ALA A 157 -5.84 0.28 -31.83
CA ALA A 157 -4.51 0.62 -32.36
C ALA A 157 -3.88 1.73 -31.52
N VAL A 158 -2.56 1.78 -31.54
CA VAL A 158 -1.78 2.87 -30.94
C VAL A 158 -0.55 3.16 -31.77
N LYS A 159 -0.22 4.44 -31.93
CA LYS A 159 0.98 4.93 -32.60
C LYS A 159 1.58 6.07 -31.78
N GLU A 160 2.88 6.07 -31.63
CA GLU A 160 3.60 7.17 -30.99
C GLU A 160 4.52 7.87 -31.97
N GLU A 161 4.49 9.19 -31.95
CA GLU A 161 5.39 10.09 -32.66
C GLU A 161 6.19 10.88 -31.64
N LYS A 162 7.52 10.74 -31.65
CA LYS A 162 8.40 11.47 -30.76
C LYS A 162 8.41 12.97 -31.11
N LEU A 163 8.34 13.78 -30.09
CA LEU A 163 8.50 15.25 -30.14
C LEU A 163 9.83 15.65 -29.51
N GLU A 164 10.02 16.93 -29.33
CA GLU A 164 11.23 17.44 -28.67
C GLU A 164 11.32 17.00 -27.20
N GLY A 165 12.52 16.63 -26.76
CA GLY A 165 12.80 16.17 -25.40
C GLY A 165 12.24 14.78 -25.11
N ASP A 166 11.60 14.63 -23.94
CA ASP A 166 10.95 13.37 -23.52
C ASP A 166 9.45 13.33 -23.84
N ARG A 167 8.99 14.22 -24.71
CA ARG A 167 7.59 14.32 -25.13
C ARG A 167 7.30 13.48 -26.36
N ALA A 168 6.04 13.09 -26.49
CA ALA A 168 5.53 12.41 -27.67
C ALA A 168 4.03 12.75 -27.87
N ARG A 169 3.60 12.55 -29.12
CA ARG A 169 2.17 12.50 -29.48
C ARG A 169 1.75 11.05 -29.58
N GLN A 170 0.74 10.66 -28.84
CA GLN A 170 0.12 9.34 -28.94
C GLN A 170 -1.17 9.47 -29.72
N SER A 171 -1.28 8.74 -30.84
CA SER A 171 -2.52 8.56 -31.59
C SER A 171 -3.06 7.17 -31.31
N ILE A 172 -4.23 7.10 -30.71
CA ILE A 172 -4.90 5.85 -30.32
C ILE A 172 -6.24 5.73 -31.08
N ASN A 173 -6.65 4.49 -31.28
CA ASN A 173 -7.96 4.21 -31.85
C ASN A 173 -8.81 3.37 -30.88
N LEU A 174 -10.09 3.71 -30.84
CA LEU A 174 -11.17 2.99 -30.17
C LEU A 174 -12.26 2.66 -31.20
N LYS A 175 -13.24 1.87 -30.83
CA LYS A 175 -14.42 1.70 -31.67
C LYS A 175 -15.20 3.02 -31.70
N PRO A 176 -15.64 3.52 -32.87
CA PRO A 176 -16.32 4.80 -32.95
C PRO A 176 -17.54 4.97 -32.03
N GLN A 177 -18.31 3.88 -31.82
CA GLN A 177 -19.45 3.90 -30.92
C GLN A 177 -19.09 4.19 -29.48
N ASP A 178 -17.87 3.82 -29.05
CA ASP A 178 -17.39 4.03 -27.67
C ASP A 178 -17.11 5.50 -27.38
N LEU A 179 -16.98 6.34 -28.43
CA LEU A 179 -16.71 7.77 -28.33
C LEU A 179 -17.97 8.63 -28.45
N THR A 180 -19.13 8.02 -28.62
CA THR A 180 -20.43 8.75 -28.75
C THR A 180 -20.67 9.77 -27.64
N PRO A 181 -20.40 9.50 -26.35
CA PRO A 181 -20.58 10.48 -25.28
C PRO A 181 -19.67 11.72 -25.41
N LEU A 182 -18.58 11.64 -26.18
CA LEU A 182 -17.62 12.73 -26.40
C LEU A 182 -17.90 13.53 -27.68
N ALA A 183 -18.88 13.11 -28.51
CA ALA A 183 -19.04 13.62 -29.85
C ALA A 183 -19.50 15.12 -29.95
N ASN A 184 -20.21 15.61 -28.95
CA ASN A 184 -20.83 16.93 -28.96
C ASN A 184 -20.29 17.88 -27.89
N LEU A 185 -19.08 17.68 -27.45
CA LEU A 185 -18.44 18.55 -26.47
C LEU A 185 -18.06 19.89 -27.15
N SER A 186 -18.33 21.01 -26.46
CA SER A 186 -17.72 22.28 -26.85
C SER A 186 -16.19 22.19 -26.76
N GLN A 187 -15.44 23.04 -27.45
CA GLN A 187 -13.99 23.05 -27.36
C GLN A 187 -13.50 23.30 -25.92
N HIS A 188 -14.24 24.09 -25.16
CA HIS A 188 -13.96 24.34 -23.74
C HIS A 188 -14.15 23.07 -22.91
N ALA A 189 -15.29 22.40 -23.02
CA ALA A 189 -15.58 21.16 -22.31
C ALA A 189 -14.61 20.04 -22.70
N PHE A 190 -14.25 19.94 -23.98
CA PHE A 190 -13.29 18.94 -24.47
C PHE A 190 -11.92 19.06 -23.80
N ARG A 191 -11.42 20.27 -23.57
CA ARG A 191 -10.12 20.50 -22.89
C ARG A 191 -10.10 20.06 -21.43
N SER A 192 -11.26 19.90 -20.80
CA SER A 192 -11.37 19.41 -19.42
C SER A 192 -11.39 17.90 -19.32
N VAL A 193 -11.61 17.18 -20.43
CA VAL A 193 -11.64 15.71 -20.42
C VAL A 193 -10.26 15.15 -20.11
N GLN A 194 -10.22 14.25 -19.17
CA GLN A 194 -9.01 13.47 -18.85
C GLN A 194 -9.19 12.02 -19.29
N MET A 195 -8.19 11.49 -19.98
CA MET A 195 -8.08 10.07 -20.29
C MET A 195 -7.15 9.40 -19.30
N LEU A 196 -7.60 8.30 -18.69
CA LEU A 196 -6.76 7.38 -17.94
C LEU A 196 -6.50 6.16 -18.79
N ALA A 197 -5.23 5.86 -19.06
CA ALA A 197 -4.80 4.63 -19.71
C ALA A 197 -4.21 3.68 -18.68
N TYR A 198 -4.68 2.43 -18.68
CA TYR A 198 -4.19 1.33 -17.85
C TYR A 198 -3.36 0.41 -18.72
N HIS A 199 -2.04 0.35 -18.44
CA HIS A 199 -1.11 -0.39 -19.29
C HIS A 199 -0.10 -1.18 -18.44
N LYS A 200 0.00 -2.47 -18.71
CA LYS A 200 0.84 -3.41 -17.96
C LYS A 200 0.73 -3.20 -16.45
N TRP A 201 1.76 -2.68 -15.79
CA TRP A 201 1.83 -2.45 -14.33
C TRP A 201 1.63 -1.00 -13.89
N ASP A 202 1.21 -0.12 -14.82
CA ASP A 202 1.13 1.32 -14.54
C ASP A 202 -0.12 1.94 -15.13
N ASN A 203 -0.36 3.20 -14.79
CA ASN A 203 -1.44 4.00 -15.36
C ASN A 203 -0.94 5.39 -15.76
N THR A 204 -1.54 5.96 -16.78
CA THR A 204 -1.17 7.29 -17.27
C THR A 204 -2.41 8.16 -17.43
N ARG A 205 -2.35 9.40 -16.93
CA ARG A 205 -3.36 10.45 -17.17
C ARG A 205 -2.90 11.32 -18.31
N ARG A 206 -3.81 11.64 -19.24
CA ARG A 206 -3.59 12.55 -20.38
C ARG A 206 -4.78 13.47 -20.56
N THR A 207 -4.52 14.70 -21.00
CA THR A 207 -5.51 15.57 -21.63
C THR A 207 -5.59 15.25 -23.12
N LEU A 208 -6.73 15.50 -23.72
CA LEU A 208 -6.95 15.22 -25.14
C LEU A 208 -6.50 16.41 -25.97
N GLU A 209 -5.76 16.16 -27.08
CA GLU A 209 -5.39 17.15 -28.08
C GLU A 209 -6.47 17.25 -29.16
N SER A 210 -6.95 16.09 -29.63
CA SER A 210 -8.03 16.01 -30.62
C SER A 210 -8.79 14.70 -30.53
N ILE A 211 -10.00 14.69 -31.09
CA ILE A 211 -10.87 13.51 -31.23
C ILE A 211 -11.57 13.54 -32.56
N ASP A 212 -11.61 12.38 -33.22
CA ASP A 212 -12.49 12.11 -34.38
C ASP A 212 -13.39 10.91 -34.04
N THR A 213 -14.62 11.20 -33.69
CA THR A 213 -15.57 10.17 -33.29
C THR A 213 -16.07 9.34 -34.50
N THR A 214 -15.83 9.79 -35.72
CA THR A 214 -16.20 9.05 -36.93
C THR A 214 -15.23 7.89 -37.19
N THR A 215 -13.96 8.14 -37.02
CA THR A 215 -12.90 7.14 -37.20
C THR A 215 -12.52 6.45 -35.92
N GLY A 216 -12.95 6.93 -34.78
CA GLY A 216 -12.56 6.41 -33.46
C GLY A 216 -11.16 6.86 -33.02
N SER A 217 -10.58 7.89 -33.66
CA SER A 217 -9.22 8.36 -33.43
C SER A 217 -9.15 9.43 -32.33
N ILE A 218 -8.22 9.29 -31.42
CA ILE A 218 -7.90 10.25 -30.35
C ILE A 218 -6.41 10.55 -30.38
N THR A 219 -6.06 11.82 -30.21
CA THR A 219 -4.68 12.24 -30.07
C THR A 219 -4.46 12.87 -28.70
N THR A 220 -3.36 12.48 -28.06
CA THR A 220 -2.88 13.07 -26.80
C THR A 220 -1.43 13.50 -26.96
N VAL A 221 -1.00 14.49 -26.17
CA VAL A 221 0.41 14.89 -26.08
C VAL A 221 0.84 14.82 -24.62
N GLY A 222 1.98 14.19 -24.38
CA GLY A 222 2.52 14.06 -23.05
C GLY A 222 3.93 13.49 -23.08
N ARG A 223 4.32 12.80 -22.03
CA ARG A 223 5.61 12.11 -21.97
C ARG A 223 5.62 10.92 -22.93
N ALA A 224 6.77 10.67 -23.56
CA ALA A 224 6.96 9.48 -24.39
C ALA A 224 6.78 8.20 -23.57
N MET A 225 6.19 7.18 -24.17
CA MET A 225 6.02 5.86 -23.55
C MET A 225 7.38 5.24 -23.25
N LYS A 226 7.49 4.59 -22.11
CA LYS A 226 8.66 3.76 -21.80
C LYS A 226 8.64 2.52 -22.70
N PRO A 227 9.74 2.16 -23.40
CA PRO A 227 9.74 1.02 -24.35
C PRO A 227 9.27 -0.29 -23.72
N TRP A 228 9.58 -0.52 -22.46
CA TRP A 228 9.18 -1.73 -21.71
C TRP A 228 7.76 -1.66 -21.15
N ASN A 229 7.12 -0.48 -21.14
CA ASN A 229 5.76 -0.26 -20.65
C ASN A 229 4.93 0.55 -21.65
N SER A 230 5.08 0.25 -22.94
CA SER A 230 4.32 0.89 -24.00
C SER A 230 2.85 0.44 -24.00
N TRP A 231 1.99 1.32 -24.47
CA TRP A 231 0.59 1.01 -24.70
C TRP A 231 0.44 0.10 -25.92
N ASP A 232 -0.54 -0.76 -25.88
CA ASP A 232 -0.89 -1.71 -26.95
C ASP A 232 -2.41 -1.99 -26.95
N THR A 233 -2.85 -2.99 -27.69
CA THR A 233 -4.25 -3.39 -27.76
C THR A 233 -4.80 -4.03 -26.48
N HIS A 234 -3.95 -4.29 -25.47
CA HIS A 234 -4.38 -4.70 -24.12
C HIS A 234 -4.50 -3.51 -23.17
N THR A 235 -4.20 -2.30 -23.62
CA THR A 235 -4.37 -1.09 -22.84
C THR A 235 -5.83 -0.72 -22.78
N GLY A 236 -6.36 -0.63 -21.55
CA GLY A 236 -7.70 -0.14 -21.29
C GLY A 236 -7.69 1.37 -21.03
N VAL A 237 -8.71 2.10 -21.48
CA VAL A 237 -8.85 3.52 -21.19
C VAL A 237 -10.22 3.86 -20.63
N ILE A 238 -10.26 4.90 -19.81
CA ILE A 238 -11.50 5.56 -19.38
C ILE A 238 -11.34 7.06 -19.60
N PHE A 239 -12.49 7.74 -19.78
CA PHE A 239 -12.56 9.19 -19.88
C PHE A 239 -13.29 9.76 -18.68
N GLU A 240 -12.77 10.81 -18.08
CA GLU A 240 -13.33 11.45 -16.89
C GLU A 240 -13.54 12.95 -17.13
N ASN A 241 -14.37 13.55 -16.28
CA ASN A 241 -14.54 14.99 -16.17
C ASN A 241 -15.23 15.65 -17.38
N PHE A 242 -16.38 15.14 -17.76
CA PHE A 242 -17.26 15.81 -18.73
C PHE A 242 -18.74 15.57 -18.38
N ARG A 243 -19.58 16.54 -18.70
CA ARG A 243 -20.97 16.57 -18.23
C ARG A 243 -21.82 15.39 -18.71
N ALA A 244 -21.60 14.92 -19.94
CA ALA A 244 -22.37 13.81 -20.50
C ALA A 244 -22.13 12.47 -19.81
N ALA A 245 -21.04 12.35 -19.04
CA ALA A 245 -20.74 11.18 -18.23
C ALA A 245 -21.30 11.26 -16.79
N LEU A 246 -22.02 12.32 -16.44
CA LEU A 246 -22.69 12.45 -15.14
C LEU A 246 -24.05 11.75 -15.23
N ASP A 247 -24.05 10.41 -15.15
CA ASP A 247 -25.23 9.58 -15.43
C ASP A 247 -25.49 8.48 -14.38
N GLN A 248 -24.61 8.33 -13.36
CA GLN A 248 -24.80 7.36 -12.29
C GLN A 248 -24.87 8.01 -10.91
N PRO A 249 -25.67 7.45 -9.97
CA PRO A 249 -25.67 7.89 -8.58
C PRO A 249 -24.27 7.85 -7.94
N GLY A 250 -23.90 8.95 -7.28
CA GLY A 250 -22.58 9.10 -6.65
C GLY A 250 -21.55 9.75 -7.56
N GLU A 251 -21.89 10.12 -8.78
CA GLU A 251 -21.00 10.85 -9.68
C GLU A 251 -21.10 12.36 -9.49
N TRP A 252 -19.99 13.03 -9.81
CA TRP A 252 -19.87 14.48 -9.75
C TRP A 252 -19.09 15.07 -10.91
N PHE A 253 -19.38 16.34 -11.21
CA PHE A 253 -18.73 17.12 -12.24
C PHE A 253 -18.65 18.59 -11.80
N VAL A 254 -17.57 19.29 -12.12
CA VAL A 254 -17.45 20.74 -11.96
C VAL A 254 -17.62 21.42 -13.30
N GLU A 255 -18.74 22.12 -13.45
CA GLU A 255 -18.99 22.99 -14.61
C GLU A 255 -18.31 24.33 -14.39
N THR A 256 -17.47 24.72 -15.35
CA THR A 256 -16.77 26.01 -15.36
C THR A 256 -17.39 26.91 -16.42
N ASP A 257 -17.70 28.15 -16.08
CA ASP A 257 -18.26 29.12 -17.03
C ASP A 257 -17.22 29.45 -18.11
N GLU A 258 -17.63 29.37 -19.38
CA GLU A 258 -16.73 29.58 -20.52
C GLU A 258 -16.16 31.00 -20.60
N ASN A 259 -16.93 32.01 -20.13
CA ASN A 259 -16.55 33.42 -20.16
C ASN A 259 -15.84 33.88 -18.91
N ASN A 260 -16.05 33.18 -17.78
CA ASN A 260 -15.40 33.49 -16.49
C ASN A 260 -14.99 32.22 -15.75
N PRO A 261 -13.75 31.75 -15.91
CA PRO A 261 -13.25 30.52 -15.28
C PRO A 261 -13.27 30.51 -13.74
N LYS A 262 -13.51 31.67 -13.11
CA LYS A 262 -13.67 31.76 -11.66
C LYS A 262 -15.06 31.28 -11.19
N ILE A 263 -16.05 31.31 -12.09
CA ILE A 263 -17.38 30.81 -11.79
C ILE A 263 -17.40 29.32 -12.04
N ARG A 264 -17.46 28.58 -10.96
CA ARG A 264 -17.49 27.11 -10.98
C ARG A 264 -18.70 26.61 -10.21
N THR A 265 -19.37 25.63 -10.78
CA THR A 265 -20.56 25.01 -10.20
C THR A 265 -20.31 23.50 -10.05
N LEU A 266 -20.40 23.00 -8.82
CA LEU A 266 -20.37 21.57 -8.55
C LEU A 266 -21.76 20.98 -8.87
N LEU A 267 -21.79 19.97 -9.71
CA LEU A 267 -22.94 19.12 -9.97
C LEU A 267 -22.69 17.75 -9.36
N TYR A 268 -23.70 17.20 -8.69
CA TYR A 268 -23.62 15.89 -8.07
C TYR A 268 -24.92 15.11 -8.30
N GLN A 269 -24.78 13.85 -8.73
CA GLN A 269 -25.91 12.91 -8.84
C GLN A 269 -26.05 12.17 -7.50
N PRO A 270 -27.08 12.47 -6.68
CA PRO A 270 -27.16 11.90 -5.34
C PRO A 270 -27.41 10.39 -5.35
N ARG A 271 -26.85 9.71 -4.36
CA ARG A 271 -27.16 8.31 -4.09
C ARG A 271 -28.51 8.18 -3.38
N PRO A 272 -29.18 7.02 -3.46
CA PRO A 272 -30.41 6.78 -2.70
C PRO A 272 -30.20 7.04 -1.20
N GLY A 273 -31.07 7.83 -0.60
CA GLY A 273 -31.04 8.18 0.82
C GLY A 273 -30.20 9.41 1.18
N GLU A 274 -29.46 10.01 0.26
CA GLU A 274 -28.76 11.28 0.47
C GLU A 274 -29.73 12.48 0.37
N SER A 275 -29.51 13.50 1.18
CA SER A 275 -30.21 14.79 1.08
C SER A 275 -29.25 15.96 1.25
N PRO A 276 -29.47 17.09 0.55
CA PRO A 276 -28.54 18.22 0.61
C PRO A 276 -28.51 18.90 1.98
N GLU A 277 -29.50 18.66 2.83
CA GLU A 277 -29.60 19.23 4.18
C GLU A 277 -28.77 18.45 5.21
N THR A 278 -28.60 17.14 4.99
CA THR A 278 -27.98 16.23 6.00
C THR A 278 -26.69 15.60 5.52
N THR A 279 -26.46 15.53 4.20
CA THR A 279 -25.27 14.88 3.63
C THR A 279 -24.12 15.89 3.53
N THR A 280 -23.03 15.60 4.22
CA THR A 280 -21.81 16.42 4.14
C THR A 280 -21.11 16.20 2.80
N VAL A 281 -20.75 17.30 2.11
CA VAL A 281 -19.95 17.26 0.88
C VAL A 281 -18.66 18.02 1.12
N ILE A 282 -17.51 17.39 0.86
CA ILE A 282 -16.19 17.97 1.16
C ILE A 282 -15.31 17.92 -0.10
N ALA A 283 -14.82 19.08 -0.54
CA ALA A 283 -13.81 19.21 -1.57
C ALA A 283 -12.42 19.37 -0.93
N PRO A 284 -11.45 18.48 -1.20
CA PRO A 284 -10.12 18.59 -0.63
C PRO A 284 -9.36 19.79 -1.21
N HIS A 285 -8.58 20.47 -0.36
CA HIS A 285 -7.68 21.54 -0.78
C HIS A 285 -6.22 21.32 -0.31
N LEU A 286 -6.00 20.38 0.61
CA LEU A 286 -4.67 19.95 1.01
C LEU A 286 -4.35 18.56 0.46
N GLN A 287 -3.06 18.31 0.22
CA GLN A 287 -2.55 16.98 -0.08
C GLN A 287 -2.03 16.29 1.18
N GLN A 288 -1.36 17.02 2.05
CA GLN A 288 -0.76 16.53 3.31
C GLN A 288 -1.43 17.16 4.53
N LEU A 289 -1.49 16.44 5.64
CA LEU A 289 -2.05 16.95 6.91
C LEU A 289 -0.99 17.07 8.00
N LEU A 290 0.01 16.18 8.00
CA LEU A 290 1.04 16.13 9.04
C LEU A 290 2.42 15.91 8.42
N ILE A 291 3.33 16.82 8.70
CA ILE A 291 4.73 16.76 8.27
C ILE A 291 5.62 16.69 9.51
N LEU A 292 6.35 15.58 9.65
CA LEU A 292 7.29 15.33 10.73
C LEU A 292 8.71 15.56 10.21
N LYS A 293 9.29 16.72 10.51
CA LYS A 293 10.51 17.21 9.86
C LYS A 293 11.68 17.34 10.85
N GLY A 294 12.45 16.27 11.02
CA GLY A 294 13.78 16.35 11.60
C GLY A 294 14.85 16.79 10.60
N THR A 295 16.10 16.78 11.03
CA THR A 295 17.30 16.99 10.19
C THR A 295 18.31 15.88 10.46
N PRO A 296 19.33 15.68 9.60
CA PRO A 296 20.39 14.72 9.85
C PRO A 296 21.07 14.89 11.21
N ASP A 297 21.27 16.13 11.65
CA ASP A 297 21.97 16.49 12.88
C ASP A 297 21.03 16.52 14.10
N ARG A 298 19.74 16.78 13.88
CA ARG A 298 18.75 16.89 14.96
C ARG A 298 17.43 16.23 14.55
N LYS A 299 17.27 14.98 14.93
CA LYS A 299 16.05 14.23 14.63
C LYS A 299 14.85 14.73 15.44
N LEU A 300 13.67 14.55 14.87
CA LEU A 300 12.40 14.66 15.60
C LEU A 300 12.09 13.31 16.23
N THR A 301 11.95 13.28 17.57
CA THR A 301 11.90 12.00 18.30
C THR A 301 10.79 11.93 19.34
N HIS A 302 10.38 10.69 19.69
CA HIS A 302 9.50 10.33 20.79
C HIS A 302 8.17 11.09 20.80
N ILE A 303 7.45 10.98 19.69
CA ILE A 303 6.08 11.51 19.53
C ILE A 303 5.12 10.37 19.27
N SER A 304 3.96 10.41 19.87
CA SER A 304 2.86 9.50 19.52
C SER A 304 1.58 10.23 19.14
N PHE A 305 0.82 9.62 18.22
CA PHE A 305 -0.51 10.04 17.79
C PHE A 305 -1.47 8.87 18.01
N THR A 306 -2.50 9.05 18.85
CA THR A 306 -3.40 7.99 19.26
C THR A 306 -4.87 8.41 19.11
N GLY A 307 -5.65 7.63 18.37
CA GLY A 307 -7.11 7.82 18.27
C GLY A 307 -7.54 8.98 17.35
N ILE A 308 -6.68 9.45 16.46
CA ILE A 308 -6.92 10.62 15.59
C ILE A 308 -7.31 10.16 14.18
N ARG A 309 -8.25 10.88 13.57
CA ARG A 309 -8.63 10.68 12.16
C ARG A 309 -7.97 11.75 11.28
N PHE A 310 -7.32 11.31 10.20
CA PHE A 310 -6.69 12.14 9.17
C PHE A 310 -7.43 11.94 7.86
N LEU A 311 -8.25 12.91 7.47
CA LEU A 311 -9.21 12.75 6.38
C LEU A 311 -9.18 13.88 5.36
N HIS A 312 -9.78 13.62 4.20
CA HIS A 312 -10.18 14.59 3.17
C HIS A 312 -8.98 15.33 2.56
N THR A 313 -7.99 14.57 2.08
CA THR A 313 -6.92 15.15 1.26
C THR A 313 -7.14 14.83 -0.22
N GLY A 314 -6.57 15.65 -1.09
CA GLY A 314 -6.67 15.46 -2.53
C GLY A 314 -5.34 15.29 -3.22
N TRP A 315 -5.43 15.08 -4.52
CA TRP A 315 -4.32 15.17 -5.45
C TRP A 315 -4.85 15.75 -6.76
N PRO A 316 -4.59 17.01 -7.07
CA PRO A 316 -4.98 17.62 -8.33
C PRO A 316 -4.05 17.14 -9.45
N SER A 317 -4.62 16.69 -10.56
CA SER A 317 -3.85 16.29 -11.74
C SER A 317 -3.15 17.50 -12.36
N PRO A 318 -1.87 17.41 -12.71
CA PRO A 318 -1.22 18.42 -13.51
C PRO A 318 -1.91 18.63 -14.86
N PRO A 319 -1.97 19.87 -15.38
CA PRO A 319 -2.65 20.15 -16.66
C PRO A 319 -2.07 19.38 -17.86
N GLU A 320 -0.79 19.06 -17.82
CA GLU A 320 -0.08 18.29 -18.85
C GLU A 320 -0.32 16.78 -18.76
N GLY A 321 -1.08 16.33 -17.76
CA GLY A 321 -1.24 14.93 -17.44
C GLY A 321 -0.14 14.41 -16.50
N PHE A 322 -0.17 13.13 -16.19
CA PHE A 322 0.74 12.52 -15.23
C PHE A 322 0.93 11.02 -15.48
N GLU A 323 2.16 10.56 -15.35
CA GLU A 323 2.54 9.16 -15.30
C GLU A 323 3.36 8.92 -14.04
N PRO A 324 2.89 8.12 -13.08
CA PRO A 324 3.65 7.84 -11.86
C PRO A 324 4.87 6.96 -12.14
N GLN A 325 5.75 6.84 -11.16
CA GLN A 325 6.71 5.75 -11.12
C GLN A 325 5.98 4.46 -10.73
N GLN A 326 6.53 3.30 -11.08
CA GLN A 326 6.05 2.00 -10.61
C GLN A 326 5.70 2.06 -9.12
N ALA A 327 4.66 1.35 -8.70
CA ALA A 327 4.13 1.40 -7.34
C ALA A 327 3.71 2.81 -6.87
N ALA A 328 3.48 3.76 -7.78
CA ALA A 328 3.29 5.18 -7.46
C ALA A 328 4.35 5.73 -6.49
N ALA A 329 5.61 5.25 -6.61
CA ALA A 329 6.68 5.50 -5.64
C ALA A 329 7.15 6.97 -5.55
N SER A 330 6.78 7.81 -6.51
CA SER A 330 7.03 9.26 -6.47
C SER A 330 5.96 10.06 -5.73
N ILE A 331 4.81 9.45 -5.40
CA ILE A 331 3.68 10.14 -4.76
C ILE A 331 3.93 10.30 -3.27
N GLU A 332 3.64 11.47 -2.73
CA GLU A 332 3.79 11.81 -1.30
C GLU A 332 2.73 11.10 -0.42
N ALA A 333 2.79 11.35 0.90
CA ALA A 333 1.86 10.79 1.86
C ALA A 333 1.18 11.86 2.73
N VAL A 334 -0.02 11.57 3.18
CA VAL A 334 -0.82 12.42 4.08
C VAL A 334 -0.07 12.74 5.37
N ILE A 335 0.61 11.72 5.91
CA ILE A 335 1.56 11.85 7.02
C ILE A 335 2.95 11.51 6.48
N GLN A 336 3.84 12.47 6.43
CA GLN A 336 5.17 12.29 5.88
C GLN A 336 6.25 12.68 6.88
N ALA A 337 7.27 11.82 6.99
CA ALA A 337 8.32 11.96 7.97
C ALA A 337 9.71 11.91 7.33
N ASP A 338 10.59 12.80 7.77
CA ASP A 338 12.02 12.81 7.47
C ASP A 338 12.82 12.95 8.75
N HIS A 339 13.92 12.20 8.88
CA HIS A 339 14.83 12.21 10.01
C HIS A 339 14.11 12.13 11.36
N THR A 340 13.22 11.13 11.47
CA THR A 340 12.44 10.88 12.68
C THR A 340 12.88 9.59 13.37
N GLU A 341 12.70 9.54 14.68
CA GLU A 341 12.99 8.33 15.46
C GLU A 341 11.99 8.15 16.60
N ASN A 342 11.53 6.92 16.82
CA ASN A 342 10.56 6.58 17.86
C ASN A 342 9.24 7.38 17.74
N ILE A 343 8.71 7.51 16.51
CA ILE A 343 7.37 8.03 16.28
C ILE A 343 6.38 6.86 16.31
N THR A 344 5.27 7.03 16.98
CA THR A 344 4.20 6.03 17.00
C THR A 344 2.88 6.63 16.50
N ILE A 345 2.23 5.94 15.55
CA ILE A 345 0.86 6.24 15.10
C ILE A 345 0.03 5.00 15.39
N GLU A 346 -0.97 5.13 16.25
CA GLU A 346 -1.76 3.99 16.69
C GLU A 346 -3.23 4.30 16.86
N ASN A 347 -4.09 3.29 16.77
CA ASN A 347 -5.54 3.40 16.92
C ASN A 347 -6.12 4.56 16.11
N SER A 348 -5.53 4.86 14.95
CA SER A 348 -5.85 6.04 14.16
C SER A 348 -6.47 5.64 12.82
N THR A 349 -7.17 6.57 12.18
CA THR A 349 -7.77 6.36 10.86
C THR A 349 -7.14 7.31 9.85
N ILE A 350 -6.68 6.79 8.73
CA ILE A 350 -6.25 7.58 7.57
C ILE A 350 -7.16 7.19 6.41
N ALA A 351 -8.00 8.10 5.95
CA ALA A 351 -8.99 7.78 4.93
C ALA A 351 -9.36 8.98 4.05
N HIS A 352 -10.06 8.70 2.95
CA HIS A 352 -10.50 9.74 2.02
C HIS A 352 -9.32 10.60 1.57
N THR A 353 -8.30 9.97 0.97
CA THR A 353 -7.05 10.65 0.62
C THR A 353 -6.81 10.65 -0.89
N GLY A 354 -6.07 11.67 -1.40
CA GLY A 354 -5.64 11.70 -2.80
C GLY A 354 -4.31 10.98 -3.05
N ILE A 355 -3.55 10.66 -1.99
CA ILE A 355 -2.17 10.18 -2.03
C ILE A 355 -1.96 8.99 -1.08
N TYR A 356 -0.69 8.60 -0.80
CA TYR A 356 -0.37 7.57 0.19
C TYR A 356 -0.79 7.96 1.62
N GLY A 357 -1.01 6.96 2.48
CA GLY A 357 -1.37 7.20 3.88
C GLY A 357 -0.20 7.75 4.69
N ILE A 358 0.86 6.96 4.90
CA ILE A 358 2.01 7.30 5.76
C ILE A 358 3.32 6.94 5.09
N TRP A 359 4.32 7.84 5.16
CA TRP A 359 5.66 7.61 4.63
C TRP A 359 6.77 8.03 5.60
N PHE A 360 7.54 7.06 6.09
CA PHE A 360 8.82 7.28 6.76
C PHE A 360 9.92 7.30 5.71
N ARG A 361 10.29 8.49 5.22
CA ARG A 361 11.06 8.71 4.01
C ARG A 361 12.56 8.61 4.26
N GLU A 362 13.26 9.69 4.53
CA GLU A 362 14.70 9.75 4.68
C GLU A 362 15.11 9.81 6.14
N GLY A 363 16.15 9.06 6.54
CA GLY A 363 16.72 9.09 7.88
C GLY A 363 15.81 8.66 9.03
N CYS A 364 14.71 7.99 8.71
CA CYS A 364 13.69 7.55 9.68
C CYS A 364 14.06 6.20 10.28
N LYS A 365 14.04 6.08 11.63
CA LYS A 365 14.38 4.83 12.34
C LYS A 365 13.42 4.56 13.49
N HIS A 366 13.15 3.28 13.76
CA HIS A 366 12.37 2.82 14.91
C HIS A 366 10.98 3.45 15.05
N ASN A 367 10.32 3.79 13.92
CA ASN A 367 8.97 4.30 13.97
C ASN A 367 7.95 3.16 13.85
N THR A 368 6.77 3.37 14.40
CA THR A 368 5.73 2.35 14.49
C THR A 368 4.39 2.87 13.98
N VAL A 369 3.72 2.08 13.15
CA VAL A 369 2.29 2.24 12.84
C VAL A 369 1.60 0.96 13.26
N ARG A 370 0.64 1.06 14.16
CA ARG A 370 -0.07 -0.13 14.65
C ARG A 370 -1.54 0.11 14.91
N GLN A 371 -2.32 -0.97 14.81
CA GLN A 371 -3.77 -0.95 15.11
C GLN A 371 -4.51 0.22 14.42
N SER A 372 -4.10 0.59 13.21
CA SER A 372 -4.64 1.74 12.48
C SER A 372 -5.38 1.28 11.23
N HIS A 373 -6.46 1.98 10.90
CA HIS A 373 -7.29 1.71 9.74
C HIS A 373 -6.97 2.70 8.62
N LEU A 374 -6.38 2.21 7.54
CA LEU A 374 -6.06 2.97 6.33
C LEU A 374 -6.98 2.49 5.20
N HIS A 375 -7.90 3.36 4.76
CA HIS A 375 -8.87 2.97 3.73
C HIS A 375 -9.30 4.12 2.84
N ASP A 376 -9.87 3.80 1.67
CA ASP A 376 -10.24 4.78 0.64
C ASP A 376 -9.08 5.74 0.34
N LEU A 377 -7.92 5.16 -0.02
CA LEU A 377 -6.70 5.90 -0.28
C LEU A 377 -6.53 6.16 -1.77
N GLY A 378 -6.07 7.37 -2.12
CA GLY A 378 -5.76 7.72 -3.51
C GLY A 378 -4.60 6.92 -4.10
N ALA A 379 -3.55 6.72 -3.32
CA ALA A 379 -2.45 5.81 -3.62
C ALA A 379 -2.47 4.61 -2.65
N GLY A 380 -1.36 4.26 -2.04
CA GLY A 380 -1.27 3.09 -1.15
C GLY A 380 -1.29 3.43 0.34
N GLY A 381 -0.96 2.44 1.17
CA GLY A 381 -1.04 2.56 2.63
C GLY A 381 0.24 3.11 3.25
N LEU A 382 1.24 2.27 3.46
CA LEU A 382 2.43 2.56 4.27
C LEU A 382 3.71 2.50 3.45
N ARG A 383 4.68 3.37 3.76
CA ARG A 383 5.95 3.40 3.05
C ARG A 383 7.15 3.58 3.99
N SER A 384 8.29 2.94 3.65
CA SER A 384 9.57 3.13 4.31
C SER A 384 10.71 3.26 3.30
N GLY A 385 11.62 4.22 3.56
CA GLY A 385 12.77 4.48 2.70
C GLY A 385 12.45 5.28 1.44
N THR A 386 13.42 5.37 0.54
CA THR A 386 13.38 6.16 -0.69
C THR A 386 13.69 5.29 -1.92
N MET A 387 13.43 5.83 -3.10
CA MET A 387 13.82 5.20 -4.37
C MET A 387 15.33 5.23 -4.60
N ASN A 388 16.04 6.18 -4.00
CA ASN A 388 17.48 6.33 -4.11
C ASN A 388 18.17 5.68 -2.92
N LEU A 389 19.39 5.18 -3.14
CA LEU A 389 20.26 4.77 -2.04
C LEU A 389 20.53 5.96 -1.10
N PRO A 390 20.60 5.72 0.22
CA PRO A 390 20.92 6.78 1.15
C PRO A 390 22.34 7.34 0.89
N ALA A 391 22.45 8.66 0.81
CA ALA A 391 23.72 9.31 0.56
C ALA A 391 24.69 9.19 1.75
N THR A 392 24.16 9.04 2.96
CA THR A 392 24.91 8.90 4.20
C THR A 392 24.23 7.87 5.13
N PRO A 393 24.93 7.30 6.11
CA PRO A 393 24.30 6.44 7.12
C PRO A 393 23.19 7.14 7.93
N GLN A 394 23.26 8.47 8.05
CA GLN A 394 22.24 9.27 8.73
C GLN A 394 20.96 9.39 7.93
N SER A 395 21.05 9.38 6.59
CA SER A 395 19.89 9.39 5.69
C SER A 395 19.27 8.01 5.46
N ALA A 396 19.90 6.94 5.93
CA ALA A 396 19.35 5.59 5.84
C ALA A 396 18.13 5.42 6.76
N SER A 397 17.04 4.92 6.19
CA SER A 397 15.82 4.56 6.93
C SER A 397 15.80 3.07 7.22
N SER A 398 15.39 2.69 8.45
CA SER A 398 15.37 1.28 8.88
C SER A 398 14.55 1.06 10.15
N HIS A 399 14.31 -0.21 10.50
CA HIS A 399 13.67 -0.62 11.75
C HIS A 399 12.26 -0.05 11.94
N GLN A 400 11.51 0.16 10.85
CA GLN A 400 10.10 0.51 10.99
C GLN A 400 9.27 -0.72 11.38
N THR A 401 8.24 -0.50 12.17
CA THR A 401 7.27 -1.54 12.54
C THR A 401 5.88 -1.16 12.02
N PHE A 402 5.36 -1.95 11.09
CA PHE A 402 3.98 -1.85 10.59
C PHE A 402 3.24 -3.10 11.06
N ASP A 403 2.51 -2.99 12.16
CA ASP A 403 1.97 -4.15 12.86
C ASP A 403 0.46 -4.01 13.14
N ASN A 404 -0.29 -5.07 12.85
CA ASN A 404 -1.70 -5.15 13.22
C ASN A 404 -2.57 -4.02 12.63
N ASN A 405 -2.31 -3.62 11.37
CA ASN A 405 -3.06 -2.58 10.67
C ASN A 405 -4.06 -3.18 9.68
N LEU A 406 -5.16 -2.49 9.46
CA LEU A 406 -6.13 -2.77 8.40
C LEU A 406 -5.90 -1.81 7.23
N ILE A 407 -5.50 -2.32 6.05
CA ILE A 407 -5.21 -1.52 4.85
C ILE A 407 -6.10 -1.99 3.72
N ARG A 408 -7.07 -1.18 3.30
CA ARG A 408 -8.07 -1.59 2.32
C ARG A 408 -8.49 -0.48 1.38
N HIS A 409 -9.00 -0.87 0.21
CA HIS A 409 -9.59 0.05 -0.78
C HIS A 409 -8.64 1.20 -1.14
N ALA A 410 -7.37 0.90 -1.37
CA ALA A 410 -6.37 1.85 -1.84
C ALA A 410 -6.32 1.91 -3.39
N GLY A 411 -5.44 2.74 -3.95
CA GLY A 411 -5.25 2.85 -5.41
C GLY A 411 -6.37 3.57 -6.16
N LYS A 412 -7.17 4.40 -5.47
CA LYS A 412 -8.34 5.07 -6.07
C LYS A 412 -7.98 6.18 -7.07
N VAL A 413 -6.78 6.74 -6.97
CA VAL A 413 -6.24 7.76 -7.88
C VAL A 413 -5.05 7.19 -8.67
N PHE A 414 -4.23 6.36 -8.01
CA PHE A 414 -3.07 5.68 -8.57
C PHE A 414 -3.23 4.17 -8.44
N PRO A 415 -3.90 3.52 -9.40
CA PRO A 415 -4.14 2.08 -9.36
C PRO A 415 -2.88 1.23 -9.25
N CYS A 416 -1.72 1.72 -9.71
CA CYS A 416 -0.42 1.05 -9.58
C CYS A 416 0.21 1.14 -8.17
N ALA A 417 -0.43 1.83 -7.22
CA ALA A 417 0.06 1.94 -5.85
C ALA A 417 -0.09 0.63 -5.08
N VAL A 418 0.72 0.45 -4.03
CA VAL A 418 0.80 -0.80 -3.27
C VAL A 418 0.38 -0.61 -1.81
N GLY A 419 -0.08 -1.67 -1.16
CA GLY A 419 -0.50 -1.61 0.23
C GLY A 419 0.64 -1.19 1.17
N VAL A 420 1.81 -1.83 1.06
CA VAL A 420 3.04 -1.46 1.77
C VAL A 420 4.21 -1.44 0.80
N TRP A 421 4.95 -0.34 0.79
CA TRP A 421 6.15 -0.19 -0.03
C TRP A 421 7.41 0.01 0.81
N ILE A 422 8.40 -0.83 0.61
CA ILE A 422 9.74 -0.72 1.19
C ILE A 422 10.72 -0.43 0.06
N GLY A 423 11.26 0.77 0.01
CA GLY A 423 12.32 1.15 -0.91
C GLY A 423 13.70 0.70 -0.40
N HIS A 424 14.69 1.60 -0.46
CA HIS A 424 15.99 1.34 0.18
C HIS A 424 15.89 1.49 1.70
N SER A 425 15.34 0.46 2.37
CA SER A 425 15.13 0.43 3.82
C SER A 425 15.22 -1.02 4.33
N GLY A 426 16.00 -1.25 5.36
CA GLY A 426 16.26 -2.57 5.94
C GLY A 426 15.72 -2.74 7.36
N ASP A 427 15.77 -3.98 7.85
CA ASP A 427 15.44 -4.35 9.22
C ASP A 427 14.02 -3.98 9.66
N ASN A 428 13.07 -3.83 8.70
CA ASN A 428 11.69 -3.50 8.99
C ASN A 428 10.87 -4.74 9.34
N ARG A 429 9.79 -4.54 10.08
CA ARG A 429 8.82 -5.56 10.48
C ARG A 429 7.43 -5.19 9.94
N ILE A 430 6.92 -5.99 9.04
CA ILE A 430 5.58 -5.86 8.47
C ILE A 430 4.81 -7.11 8.91
N THR A 431 4.04 -6.97 10.00
CA THR A 431 3.49 -8.13 10.70
C THR A 431 2.01 -7.98 11.01
N HIS A 432 1.27 -9.07 10.92
CA HIS A 432 -0.13 -9.14 11.34
C HIS A 432 -1.07 -8.10 10.70
N ASN A 433 -0.72 -7.56 9.54
CA ASN A 433 -1.61 -6.65 8.83
C ASN A 433 -2.66 -7.44 8.04
N ASP A 434 -3.85 -6.87 7.90
CA ASP A 434 -4.86 -7.30 6.97
C ASP A 434 -4.85 -6.32 5.79
N ILE A 435 -4.44 -6.82 4.60
CA ILE A 435 -4.22 -6.02 3.40
C ILE A 435 -5.09 -6.58 2.27
N GLY A 436 -6.03 -5.79 1.78
CA GLY A 436 -6.93 -6.30 0.77
C GLY A 436 -7.70 -5.26 -0.02
N HIS A 437 -8.38 -5.73 -1.09
CA HIS A 437 -9.14 -4.88 -2.01
C HIS A 437 -8.28 -3.76 -2.60
N LEU A 438 -7.14 -4.16 -3.18
CA LEU A 438 -6.19 -3.29 -3.84
C LEU A 438 -6.11 -3.63 -5.34
N PRO A 439 -6.06 -2.65 -6.24
CA PRO A 439 -5.95 -2.91 -7.67
C PRO A 439 -4.56 -3.39 -8.11
N TYR A 440 -3.56 -3.38 -7.23
CA TYR A 440 -2.20 -3.81 -7.49
C TYR A 440 -1.58 -4.54 -6.28
N THR A 441 -0.27 -4.67 -6.23
CA THR A 441 0.51 -5.44 -5.25
C THR A 441 0.18 -5.10 -3.78
N GLY A 442 0.12 -6.12 -2.93
CA GLY A 442 -0.11 -5.97 -1.49
C GLY A 442 1.11 -5.40 -0.77
N ILE A 443 2.25 -6.11 -0.84
CA ILE A 443 3.52 -5.69 -0.22
C ILE A 443 4.62 -5.73 -1.27
N SER A 444 5.35 -4.63 -1.46
CA SER A 444 6.49 -4.49 -2.37
C SER A 444 7.76 -4.18 -1.59
N VAL A 445 8.83 -4.97 -1.79
CA VAL A 445 10.11 -4.85 -1.07
C VAL A 445 11.26 -4.73 -2.06
N GLY A 446 12.03 -3.66 -1.93
CA GLY A 446 13.19 -3.38 -2.79
C GLY A 446 12.89 -2.38 -3.89
N TRP A 447 13.97 -1.76 -4.39
CA TRP A 447 13.92 -0.77 -5.48
C TRP A 447 15.21 -0.80 -6.29
N ARG A 448 15.64 -2.02 -6.70
CA ARG A 448 16.86 -2.21 -7.45
C ARG A 448 16.70 -3.28 -8.53
N TRP A 449 16.72 -2.88 -9.78
CA TRP A 449 16.72 -3.82 -10.91
C TRP A 449 18.12 -4.43 -11.06
N GLY A 450 18.20 -5.77 -11.07
CA GLY A 450 19.45 -6.52 -11.13
C GLY A 450 20.12 -6.71 -9.77
N TYR A 451 21.45 -6.92 -9.77
CA TYR A 451 22.20 -7.41 -8.61
C TYR A 451 23.06 -6.37 -7.89
N ASP A 452 22.95 -5.11 -8.26
CA ASP A 452 23.69 -4.04 -7.59
C ASP A 452 23.18 -3.85 -6.15
N HIS A 453 23.96 -3.13 -5.36
CA HIS A 453 23.69 -2.88 -3.94
C HIS A 453 22.29 -2.33 -3.66
N SER A 454 21.67 -2.88 -2.62
CA SER A 454 20.36 -2.47 -2.09
C SER A 454 20.41 -2.40 -0.58
N GLU A 455 19.65 -1.49 0.03
CA GLU A 455 19.45 -1.40 1.48
C GLU A 455 18.17 -2.11 1.96
N ALA A 456 17.38 -2.69 1.06
CA ALA A 456 16.15 -3.41 1.39
C ALA A 456 16.44 -4.83 1.93
N LYS A 457 17.20 -4.93 3.02
CA LYS A 457 17.71 -6.20 3.58
C LYS A 457 17.12 -6.52 4.94
N ARG A 458 17.11 -7.81 5.32
CA ARG A 458 16.69 -8.30 6.64
C ARG A 458 15.30 -7.82 7.06
N ASN A 459 14.40 -7.60 6.09
CA ASN A 459 13.02 -7.27 6.39
C ASN A 459 12.24 -8.53 6.81
N LEU A 460 11.34 -8.40 7.76
CA LEU A 460 10.44 -9.46 8.19
C LEU A 460 9.00 -9.16 7.73
N ILE A 461 8.50 -9.96 6.81
CA ILE A 461 7.10 -9.92 6.34
C ILE A 461 6.41 -11.16 6.88
N ALA A 462 5.66 -11.04 8.00
CA ALA A 462 5.17 -12.22 8.68
C ALA A 462 3.73 -12.11 9.19
N ASN A 463 3.00 -13.22 9.10
CA ASN A 463 1.65 -13.35 9.61
C ASN A 463 0.69 -12.29 9.09
N ASN A 464 0.87 -11.80 7.85
CA ASN A 464 -0.08 -10.92 7.22
C ASN A 464 -1.16 -11.72 6.51
N HIS A 465 -2.39 -11.21 6.52
CA HIS A 465 -3.49 -11.67 5.69
C HIS A 465 -3.59 -10.76 4.46
N ILE A 466 -3.28 -11.30 3.26
CA ILE A 466 -3.22 -10.52 2.02
C ILE A 466 -4.18 -11.13 1.02
N HIS A 467 -5.20 -10.35 0.62
CA HIS A 467 -6.30 -10.95 -0.14
C HIS A 467 -7.02 -9.97 -1.07
N HIS A 468 -7.70 -10.50 -2.11
CA HIS A 468 -8.43 -9.70 -3.09
C HIS A 468 -7.53 -8.59 -3.66
N ILE A 469 -6.45 -9.04 -4.30
CA ILE A 469 -5.39 -8.19 -4.86
C ILE A 469 -5.47 -8.24 -6.38
N GLY A 470 -5.39 -7.06 -7.03
CA GLY A 470 -5.26 -6.89 -8.47
C GLY A 470 -6.50 -6.38 -9.19
N ASP A 471 -7.71 -6.73 -8.78
CA ASP A 471 -9.01 -6.34 -9.37
C ASP A 471 -9.10 -6.52 -10.91
N GLY A 472 -8.12 -7.15 -11.56
CA GLY A 472 -8.05 -7.31 -13.02
C GLY A 472 -7.73 -6.02 -13.78
N LEU A 473 -7.23 -4.99 -13.13
CA LEU A 473 -6.95 -3.68 -13.74
C LEU A 473 -5.55 -3.59 -14.36
N LEU A 474 -4.55 -4.13 -13.68
CA LEU A 474 -3.15 -4.08 -14.08
C LEU A 474 -2.57 -5.48 -14.16
N SER A 475 -1.39 -5.59 -14.75
CA SER A 475 -0.62 -6.83 -14.92
C SER A 475 0.67 -6.80 -14.11
N ASP A 476 1.49 -7.85 -14.21
CA ASP A 476 2.84 -7.91 -13.63
C ASP A 476 2.88 -7.60 -12.13
N MET A 477 2.13 -8.36 -11.35
CA MET A 477 1.97 -8.08 -9.93
C MET A 477 1.83 -9.37 -9.12
N GLY A 478 2.18 -9.30 -7.86
CA GLY A 478 2.00 -10.35 -6.88
C GLY A 478 1.48 -9.82 -5.54
N ALA A 479 0.98 -10.71 -4.70
CA ALA A 479 0.55 -10.29 -3.36
C ALA A 479 1.74 -9.80 -2.52
N VAL A 480 2.87 -10.54 -2.57
CA VAL A 480 4.17 -10.10 -2.05
C VAL A 480 5.17 -10.11 -3.19
N TYR A 481 5.71 -8.95 -3.50
CA TYR A 481 6.65 -8.68 -4.58
C TYR A 481 8.01 -8.26 -4.02
N THR A 482 9.09 -8.76 -4.59
CA THR A 482 10.46 -8.37 -4.23
C THR A 482 11.25 -7.96 -5.47
N LEU A 483 12.19 -7.00 -5.31
CA LEU A 483 12.97 -6.44 -6.40
C LEU A 483 14.41 -6.16 -5.95
N GLY A 484 15.38 -6.85 -6.57
CA GLY A 484 16.79 -6.70 -6.28
C GLY A 484 17.28 -7.46 -5.04
N PRO A 485 18.56 -7.30 -4.67
CA PRO A 485 19.16 -7.97 -3.52
C PRO A 485 18.48 -7.59 -2.21
N SER A 486 18.09 -8.61 -1.45
CA SER A 486 17.34 -8.45 -0.19
C SER A 486 17.75 -9.52 0.84
N GLU A 487 19.06 -9.73 0.96
CA GLU A 487 19.62 -10.81 1.79
C GLU A 487 19.14 -10.73 3.23
N GLY A 488 18.73 -11.87 3.77
CA GLY A 488 18.20 -12.01 5.11
C GLY A 488 16.74 -11.58 5.27
N THR A 489 16.08 -11.16 4.19
CA THR A 489 14.63 -10.92 4.21
C THR A 489 13.88 -12.24 4.32
N ILE A 490 12.90 -12.26 5.22
CA ILE A 490 12.08 -13.43 5.54
C ILE A 490 10.60 -13.12 5.31
N ILE A 491 9.95 -13.93 4.49
CA ILE A 491 8.52 -13.87 4.19
C ILE A 491 7.90 -15.16 4.73
N ARG A 492 7.18 -15.09 5.88
CA ARG A 492 6.69 -16.29 6.55
C ARG A 492 5.33 -16.16 7.21
N GLY A 493 4.61 -17.27 7.30
CA GLY A 493 3.35 -17.35 8.04
C GLY A 493 2.24 -16.48 7.46
N ASN A 494 2.39 -15.98 6.24
CA ASN A 494 1.38 -15.16 5.60
C ASN A 494 0.28 -16.05 5.01
N HIS A 495 -0.96 -15.56 5.07
CA HIS A 495 -2.10 -16.13 4.36
C HIS A 495 -2.44 -15.25 3.17
N ILE A 496 -2.26 -15.78 1.96
CA ILE A 496 -2.38 -15.05 0.70
C ILE A 496 -3.45 -15.72 -0.17
N HIS A 497 -4.44 -14.96 -0.65
CA HIS A 497 -5.46 -15.55 -1.52
C HIS A 497 -6.19 -14.53 -2.41
N HIS A 498 -6.82 -15.04 -3.49
CA HIS A 498 -7.58 -14.24 -4.46
C HIS A 498 -6.71 -13.11 -5.04
N VAL A 499 -5.70 -13.53 -5.81
CA VAL A 499 -4.79 -12.62 -6.50
C VAL A 499 -5.03 -12.74 -8.00
N VAL A 500 -5.45 -11.65 -8.63
CA VAL A 500 -5.79 -11.61 -10.05
C VAL A 500 -5.03 -10.48 -10.77
N SER A 501 -5.02 -10.52 -12.08
CA SER A 501 -4.39 -9.50 -12.92
C SER A 501 -5.12 -9.36 -14.24
N HIS A 502 -4.84 -8.31 -14.99
CA HIS A 502 -5.46 -8.06 -16.30
C HIS A 502 -5.00 -9.09 -17.34
N THR A 503 -3.75 -9.06 -17.76
CA THR A 503 -3.21 -9.98 -18.77
C THR A 503 -2.32 -11.04 -18.15
N TYR A 504 -1.14 -10.72 -17.67
CA TYR A 504 -0.20 -11.64 -17.01
C TYR A 504 0.08 -11.18 -15.58
N GLY A 505 0.58 -12.08 -14.74
CA GLY A 505 0.77 -11.80 -13.33
C GLY A 505 -0.37 -12.34 -12.46
N GLY A 506 -0.52 -11.79 -11.28
CA GLY A 506 -1.45 -12.31 -10.27
C GLY A 506 -0.84 -13.49 -9.53
N TRP A 507 0.43 -13.37 -9.11
CA TRP A 507 1.15 -14.36 -8.31
C TRP A 507 0.95 -14.15 -6.82
N GLY A 508 1.11 -15.20 -6.05
CA GLY A 508 1.12 -15.09 -4.59
C GLY A 508 2.43 -14.50 -4.08
N LEU A 509 3.52 -15.23 -4.24
CA LEU A 509 4.90 -14.84 -3.91
C LEU A 509 5.66 -14.59 -5.20
N TYR A 510 6.19 -13.40 -5.38
CA TYR A 510 6.84 -12.99 -6.62
C TYR A 510 8.23 -12.41 -6.37
N ASN A 511 9.25 -13.13 -6.82
CA ASN A 511 10.63 -12.64 -6.89
C ASN A 511 10.89 -12.10 -8.29
N ASP A 512 10.93 -10.78 -8.42
CA ASP A 512 11.26 -10.11 -9.68
C ASP A 512 12.76 -9.85 -9.79
N GLU A 513 13.16 -9.06 -10.76
CA GLU A 513 14.51 -8.82 -11.25
C GLU A 513 15.57 -8.70 -10.16
N GLY A 514 16.51 -9.64 -10.13
CA GLY A 514 17.65 -9.62 -9.23
C GLY A 514 17.36 -9.98 -7.77
N SER A 515 16.14 -10.41 -7.44
CA SER A 515 15.78 -10.84 -6.07
C SER A 515 16.77 -11.88 -5.54
N THR A 516 17.46 -11.57 -4.44
CA THR A 516 18.57 -12.39 -3.93
C THR A 516 18.51 -12.61 -2.43
N GLY A 517 18.76 -13.87 -2.00
CA GLY A 517 18.97 -14.23 -0.60
C GLY A 517 17.73 -14.14 0.28
N ILE A 518 16.55 -14.36 -0.29
CA ILE A 518 15.24 -14.24 0.37
C ILE A 518 14.77 -15.63 0.82
N LEU A 519 14.25 -15.72 2.04
CA LEU A 519 13.60 -16.91 2.56
C LEU A 519 12.08 -16.73 2.56
N MET A 520 11.37 -17.63 1.88
CA MET A 520 9.90 -17.73 1.87
C MET A 520 9.48 -19.06 2.48
N GLU A 521 8.89 -19.03 3.69
CA GLU A 521 8.56 -20.26 4.42
C GLU A 521 7.23 -20.20 5.16
N ASN A 522 6.57 -21.34 5.30
CA ASN A 522 5.33 -21.47 6.08
C ASN A 522 4.22 -20.52 5.62
N ASN A 523 4.15 -20.16 4.34
CA ASN A 523 3.07 -19.36 3.80
C ASN A 523 1.97 -20.26 3.24
N LEU A 524 0.72 -19.86 3.46
CA LEU A 524 -0.42 -20.42 2.77
C LEU A 524 -0.80 -19.49 1.61
N VAL A 525 -0.74 -20.00 0.39
CA VAL A 525 -1.05 -19.24 -0.84
C VAL A 525 -2.06 -20.02 -1.65
N HIS A 526 -3.23 -19.42 -1.95
CA HIS A 526 -4.23 -20.11 -2.74
C HIS A 526 -5.10 -19.16 -3.60
N HIS A 527 -5.75 -19.71 -4.62
CA HIS A 527 -6.62 -18.96 -5.55
C HIS A 527 -5.91 -17.75 -6.15
N THR A 528 -4.76 -17.99 -6.74
CA THR A 528 -4.01 -17.02 -7.54
C THR A 528 -4.26 -17.26 -9.03
N LYS A 529 -4.06 -16.23 -9.88
CA LYS A 529 -4.21 -16.40 -11.32
C LYS A 529 -3.04 -17.18 -11.92
N SER A 530 -1.82 -16.68 -11.82
CA SER A 530 -0.68 -17.19 -12.57
C SER A 530 0.32 -17.99 -11.76
N GLY A 531 0.05 -18.27 -10.50
CA GLY A 531 0.89 -19.14 -9.68
C GLY A 531 0.99 -18.76 -8.22
N GLY A 532 1.21 -19.75 -7.36
CA GLY A 532 1.51 -19.51 -5.94
C GLY A 532 2.89 -18.90 -5.75
N TYR A 533 3.84 -19.28 -6.59
CA TYR A 533 5.21 -18.74 -6.62
C TYR A 533 5.67 -18.43 -8.05
N HIS A 534 6.32 -17.28 -8.20
CA HIS A 534 7.03 -16.89 -9.42
C HIS A 534 8.42 -16.33 -9.13
N GLN A 535 9.42 -16.74 -9.92
CA GLN A 535 10.69 -16.05 -10.03
C GLN A 535 10.92 -15.61 -11.48
N HIS A 536 11.06 -14.28 -11.66
CA HIS A 536 11.48 -13.76 -12.97
C HIS A 536 12.94 -14.10 -13.21
N TYR A 537 13.87 -13.49 -12.46
CA TYR A 537 15.23 -13.94 -12.27
C TYR A 537 15.79 -13.49 -10.92
N GLY A 538 16.74 -14.25 -10.37
CA GLY A 538 17.27 -13.97 -9.05
C GLY A 538 18.27 -15.04 -8.61
N LYS A 539 18.80 -14.89 -7.39
CA LYS A 539 19.92 -15.68 -6.90
C LYS A 539 19.69 -16.19 -5.49
N GLU A 540 19.90 -17.49 -5.29
CA GLU A 540 19.97 -18.15 -3.98
C GLU A 540 18.74 -17.90 -3.06
N ASN A 541 17.55 -17.76 -3.66
CA ASN A 541 16.31 -17.68 -2.89
C ASN A 541 15.91 -19.06 -2.36
N ILE A 542 15.25 -19.10 -1.20
CA ILE A 542 14.81 -20.34 -0.56
C ILE A 542 13.30 -20.31 -0.36
N ILE A 543 12.60 -21.25 -0.98
CA ILE A 543 11.16 -21.41 -0.89
C ILE A 543 10.88 -22.77 -0.26
N ARG A 544 10.48 -22.78 1.02
CA ARG A 544 10.32 -24.03 1.75
C ARG A 544 9.11 -24.09 2.65
N ASN A 545 8.58 -25.30 2.81
CA ASN A 545 7.49 -25.60 3.73
C ASN A 545 6.27 -24.68 3.56
N ASN A 546 5.94 -24.29 2.31
CA ASN A 546 4.75 -23.51 1.98
C ASN A 546 3.63 -24.44 1.48
N ILE A 547 2.40 -23.99 1.56
CA ILE A 547 1.25 -24.57 0.87
C ILE A 547 0.90 -23.64 -0.28
N LEU A 548 1.01 -24.12 -1.52
CA LEU A 548 0.64 -23.40 -2.75
C LEU A 548 -0.51 -24.15 -3.40
N ALA A 549 -1.68 -23.53 -3.51
CA ALA A 549 -2.87 -24.23 -3.95
C ALA A 549 -3.76 -23.43 -4.89
N PHE A 550 -4.49 -24.13 -5.75
CA PHE A 550 -5.59 -23.62 -6.57
C PHE A 550 -5.23 -22.41 -7.43
N ALA A 551 -4.01 -22.34 -7.96
CA ALA A 551 -3.71 -21.36 -8.99
C ALA A 551 -4.37 -21.76 -10.32
N SER A 552 -4.83 -20.79 -11.10
CA SER A 552 -5.68 -21.05 -12.28
C SER A 552 -4.87 -21.46 -13.52
N GLU A 553 -3.71 -20.83 -13.76
CA GLU A 553 -2.92 -21.03 -14.99
C GLU A 553 -1.75 -21.98 -14.77
N GLN A 554 -0.90 -21.72 -13.81
CA GLN A 554 0.20 -22.59 -13.39
C GLN A 554 0.46 -22.43 -11.88
N GLN A 555 1.13 -23.43 -11.27
CA GLN A 555 1.35 -23.38 -9.82
C GLN A 555 2.68 -22.73 -9.46
N ILE A 556 3.72 -22.99 -10.25
CA ILE A 556 5.08 -22.47 -10.09
C ILE A 556 5.54 -21.91 -11.42
N GLN A 557 6.02 -20.66 -11.43
CA GLN A 557 6.50 -20.03 -12.65
C GLN A 557 7.98 -19.63 -12.52
N TYR A 558 8.78 -19.88 -13.59
CA TYR A 558 10.14 -19.43 -13.70
C TYR A 558 10.41 -18.98 -15.15
N THR A 559 10.76 -17.71 -15.34
CA THR A 559 10.73 -17.12 -16.69
C THR A 559 12.09 -16.87 -17.30
N ARG A 560 13.11 -16.54 -16.53
CA ARG A 560 14.43 -16.22 -17.06
C ARG A 560 15.54 -17.03 -16.39
N ALA A 561 16.16 -17.93 -17.14
CA ALA A 561 17.31 -18.71 -16.70
C ALA A 561 18.58 -17.87 -16.57
N GLU A 562 19.38 -18.17 -15.56
CA GLU A 562 20.69 -17.59 -15.34
C GLU A 562 21.73 -18.68 -14.98
N PRO A 563 23.06 -18.43 -15.16
CA PRO A 563 24.06 -19.47 -14.99
C PRO A 563 24.36 -19.88 -13.54
N HIS A 564 23.81 -19.16 -12.55
CA HIS A 564 23.95 -19.48 -11.12
C HIS A 564 22.67 -20.13 -10.56
N LEU A 565 22.75 -20.62 -9.31
CA LEU A 565 21.58 -21.15 -8.61
C LEU A 565 20.55 -20.04 -8.38
N SER A 566 19.39 -20.19 -9.01
CA SER A 566 18.31 -19.22 -8.91
C SER A 566 17.55 -19.36 -7.60
N PHE A 567 17.09 -20.58 -7.30
CA PHE A 567 16.38 -20.84 -6.04
C PHE A 567 16.41 -22.32 -5.65
N ARG A 568 16.13 -22.57 -4.36
CA ARG A 568 15.81 -23.89 -3.80
C ARG A 568 14.34 -23.94 -3.44
N PHE A 569 13.68 -25.01 -3.83
CA PHE A 569 12.26 -25.24 -3.61
C PHE A 569 12.08 -26.58 -2.92
N THR A 570 11.91 -26.55 -1.57
CA THR A 570 12.01 -27.78 -0.77
C THR A 570 10.90 -27.94 0.25
N GLY A 571 10.35 -29.15 0.38
CA GLY A 571 9.36 -29.47 1.41
C GLY A 571 8.06 -28.68 1.30
N ASN A 572 7.68 -28.22 0.11
CA ASN A 572 6.42 -27.51 -0.11
C ASN A 572 5.31 -28.51 -0.48
N ILE A 573 4.08 -28.13 -0.23
CA ILE A 573 2.89 -28.85 -0.74
C ILE A 573 2.28 -28.03 -1.86
N ILE A 574 2.15 -28.62 -3.05
CA ILE A 574 1.50 -28.02 -4.22
C ILE A 574 0.24 -28.81 -4.51
N PHE A 575 -0.92 -28.17 -4.31
CA PHE A 575 -2.23 -28.76 -4.50
C PHE A 575 -3.01 -27.99 -5.56
N TRP A 576 -3.29 -28.62 -6.71
CA TRP A 576 -3.94 -27.91 -7.82
C TRP A 576 -5.03 -28.76 -8.49
N GLU A 577 -5.96 -28.09 -9.12
CA GLU A 577 -7.06 -28.70 -9.87
C GLU A 577 -6.97 -28.34 -11.34
N THR A 578 -6.64 -27.09 -11.65
CA THR A 578 -6.59 -26.55 -13.00
C THR A 578 -5.18 -26.07 -13.37
N GLY A 579 -4.97 -25.77 -14.62
CA GLY A 579 -3.68 -25.28 -15.13
C GLY A 579 -2.56 -26.31 -15.14
N ASN A 580 -1.34 -25.83 -15.28
CA ASN A 580 -0.12 -26.65 -15.32
C ASN A 580 0.64 -26.55 -13.99
N LEU A 581 1.45 -27.55 -13.66
CA LEU A 581 2.32 -27.46 -12.50
C LEU A 581 3.38 -26.37 -12.71
N LEU A 582 4.07 -26.40 -13.85
CA LEU A 582 5.13 -25.46 -14.19
C LEU A 582 4.71 -24.51 -15.31
N GLY A 583 5.16 -23.26 -15.24
CA GLY A 583 5.01 -22.24 -16.25
C GLY A 583 6.29 -21.44 -16.48
N GLY A 584 6.37 -20.74 -17.62
CA GLY A 584 7.53 -19.94 -18.01
C GLY A 584 8.61 -20.73 -18.77
N GLY A 585 9.58 -20.01 -19.35
CA GLY A 585 10.63 -20.56 -20.22
C GLY A 585 11.98 -20.84 -19.54
N GLY A 586 12.12 -20.53 -18.26
CA GLY A 586 13.39 -20.65 -17.52
C GLY A 586 13.83 -22.07 -17.18
N TRP A 587 12.97 -23.05 -17.30
CA TRP A 587 13.19 -24.42 -16.82
C TRP A 587 14.26 -25.18 -17.57
N LYS A 588 14.42 -24.93 -18.87
CA LYS A 588 15.33 -25.66 -19.73
C LYS A 588 16.81 -25.48 -19.37
N ASP A 589 17.19 -24.24 -19.06
CA ASP A 589 18.59 -23.83 -18.88
C ASP A 589 18.87 -23.28 -17.46
N GLY A 590 17.83 -23.12 -16.64
CA GLY A 590 17.93 -22.56 -15.31
C GLY A 590 18.47 -23.55 -14.27
N LYS A 591 19.28 -23.04 -13.34
CA LYS A 591 19.77 -23.82 -12.21
C LYS A 591 18.84 -23.63 -11.02
N VAL A 592 18.06 -24.66 -10.74
CA VAL A 592 17.12 -24.75 -9.62
C VAL A 592 17.30 -26.07 -8.89
N GLU A 593 17.02 -26.10 -7.61
CA GLU A 593 17.05 -27.32 -6.80
C GLU A 593 15.68 -27.57 -6.20
N PHE A 594 15.11 -28.73 -6.52
CA PHE A 594 13.85 -29.21 -5.97
C PHE A 594 14.09 -30.46 -5.13
N SER A 595 13.46 -30.54 -3.95
CA SER A 595 13.53 -31.75 -3.14
C SER A 595 12.40 -31.84 -2.11
N ASN A 596 11.99 -33.06 -1.79
CA ASN A 596 11.03 -33.38 -0.72
C ASN A 596 9.71 -32.61 -0.82
N ASN A 597 9.26 -32.25 -2.03
CA ASN A 597 7.98 -31.60 -2.24
C ASN A 597 6.85 -32.64 -2.36
N ILE A 598 5.65 -32.22 -2.11
CA ILE A 598 4.44 -32.99 -2.31
C ILE A 598 3.63 -32.33 -3.41
N TYR A 599 3.30 -33.07 -4.42
CA TYR A 599 2.47 -32.63 -5.53
C TYR A 599 1.16 -33.44 -5.52
N TRP A 600 0.04 -32.77 -5.59
CA TRP A 600 -1.26 -33.41 -5.60
C TRP A 600 -2.25 -32.74 -6.55
N ASN A 601 -2.81 -33.53 -7.44
CA ASN A 601 -3.92 -33.14 -8.31
C ASN A 601 -5.01 -34.19 -8.18
N PRO A 602 -6.24 -33.84 -7.71
CA PRO A 602 -7.33 -34.80 -7.49
C PRO A 602 -7.77 -35.54 -8.76
N ALA A 603 -7.56 -34.96 -9.95
CA ALA A 603 -7.87 -35.60 -11.23
C ALA A 603 -6.77 -36.59 -11.70
N GLY A 604 -5.73 -36.82 -10.88
CA GLY A 604 -4.64 -37.74 -11.19
C GLY A 604 -3.66 -37.23 -12.27
N LYS A 605 -3.62 -35.93 -12.55
CA LYS A 605 -2.58 -35.37 -13.42
C LYS A 605 -1.23 -35.52 -12.73
N THR A 606 -0.34 -36.30 -13.36
CA THR A 606 1.07 -36.31 -12.98
C THR A 606 1.77 -35.17 -13.68
N PRO A 607 2.66 -34.43 -13.02
CA PRO A 607 3.43 -33.38 -13.68
C PRO A 607 4.41 -33.96 -14.69
N ASP A 608 4.78 -33.12 -15.64
CA ASP A 608 5.98 -33.33 -16.44
C ASP A 608 7.21 -33.44 -15.52
N THR A 609 8.26 -34.07 -15.99
CA THR A 609 9.51 -34.21 -15.22
C THR A 609 9.98 -32.84 -14.75
N ILE A 610 10.05 -32.63 -13.44
CA ILE A 610 10.60 -31.39 -12.87
C ILE A 610 12.12 -31.48 -12.91
N PRO A 611 12.82 -30.58 -13.61
CA PRO A 611 14.27 -30.64 -13.72
C PRO A 611 14.95 -30.57 -12.35
N GLY A 612 15.80 -31.56 -12.06
CA GLY A 612 16.58 -31.59 -10.81
C GLY A 612 15.80 -31.90 -9.53
N ASP A 613 14.55 -32.38 -9.66
CA ASP A 613 13.74 -32.77 -8.49
C ASP A 613 14.22 -34.11 -7.90
N LYS A 614 14.36 -34.14 -6.57
CA LYS A 614 14.79 -35.29 -5.83
C LYS A 614 13.87 -35.55 -4.65
N ASP A 615 13.51 -36.80 -4.45
CA ASP A 615 12.77 -37.27 -3.28
C ASP A 615 11.39 -36.60 -3.08
N SER A 616 10.83 -35.97 -4.13
CA SER A 616 9.48 -35.45 -4.12
C SER A 616 8.44 -36.53 -4.41
N ASN A 617 7.23 -36.36 -3.93
CA ASN A 617 6.20 -37.36 -3.95
C ASN A 617 4.89 -36.86 -4.57
N PHE A 618 4.23 -37.77 -5.32
CA PHE A 618 2.87 -37.57 -5.86
C PHE A 618 1.89 -38.27 -4.96
N ILE A 619 1.38 -37.61 -3.95
CA ILE A 619 0.50 -38.21 -2.96
C ILE A 619 -0.47 -37.15 -2.39
N ASP A 620 -1.69 -37.60 -2.09
CA ASP A 620 -2.67 -36.75 -1.41
C ASP A 620 -2.14 -36.30 -0.05
N PRO A 621 -1.97 -35.01 0.20
CA PRO A 621 -1.55 -34.50 1.50
C PRO A 621 -2.57 -34.74 2.61
N LEU A 622 -3.82 -35.07 2.24
CA LEU A 622 -4.97 -35.29 3.13
C LEU A 622 -5.34 -34.04 3.95
N PHE A 623 -5.39 -32.88 3.32
CA PHE A 623 -5.98 -31.71 3.95
C PHE A 623 -7.44 -31.98 4.35
N LYS A 624 -7.86 -31.51 5.51
CA LYS A 624 -9.19 -31.81 6.05
C LYS A 624 -10.32 -31.22 5.21
N SER A 625 -10.26 -29.96 4.84
CA SER A 625 -11.26 -29.31 3.98
C SER A 625 -10.71 -28.02 3.34
N PRO A 626 -9.83 -28.13 2.35
CA PRO A 626 -9.23 -26.93 1.72
C PRO A 626 -10.26 -26.03 1.03
N SER A 627 -11.36 -26.58 0.54
CA SER A 627 -12.45 -25.80 -0.06
C SER A 627 -13.20 -24.89 0.93
N THR A 628 -13.11 -25.17 2.22
CA THR A 628 -13.63 -24.32 3.30
C THR A 628 -12.54 -23.67 4.12
N ASN A 629 -11.34 -23.61 3.55
CA ASN A 629 -10.15 -23.00 4.14
C ASN A 629 -9.61 -23.70 5.41
N ASP A 630 -9.94 -25.01 5.59
CA ASP A 630 -9.34 -25.85 6.63
C ASP A 630 -8.17 -26.67 6.05
N TRP A 631 -6.97 -26.15 6.19
CA TRP A 631 -5.71 -26.70 5.70
C TRP A 631 -5.02 -27.61 6.74
N SER A 632 -5.72 -27.99 7.79
CA SER A 632 -5.17 -28.89 8.82
C SER A 632 -4.92 -30.30 8.26
N LEU A 633 -3.88 -30.94 8.77
CA LEU A 633 -3.48 -32.28 8.40
C LEU A 633 -3.80 -33.26 9.56
N PRO A 634 -4.40 -34.44 9.29
CA PRO A 634 -4.57 -35.46 10.30
C PRO A 634 -3.19 -36.06 10.71
N GLN A 635 -3.10 -36.66 11.88
CA GLN A 635 -1.86 -37.22 12.41
C GLN A 635 -1.18 -38.28 11.51
N ASN A 636 -1.97 -38.98 10.69
CA ASN A 636 -1.50 -39.96 9.73
C ASN A 636 -1.26 -39.41 8.33
N ALA A 637 -1.29 -38.09 8.14
CA ALA A 637 -1.08 -37.48 6.82
C ALA A 637 0.32 -37.84 6.28
N PRO A 638 0.41 -38.28 5.01
CA PRO A 638 1.70 -38.59 4.38
C PRO A 638 2.67 -37.41 4.41
N ALA A 639 2.15 -36.19 4.30
CA ALA A 639 2.94 -34.98 4.36
C ALA A 639 3.82 -34.89 5.63
N LEU A 640 3.31 -35.32 6.78
CA LEU A 640 4.07 -35.31 8.05
C LEU A 640 5.23 -36.32 8.03
N THR A 641 4.99 -37.50 7.48
CA THR A 641 6.01 -38.55 7.32
C THR A 641 7.13 -38.11 6.36
N LEU A 642 6.78 -37.32 5.34
CA LEU A 642 7.71 -36.78 4.37
C LEU A 642 8.43 -35.50 4.85
N GLY A 643 8.19 -35.09 6.09
CA GLY A 643 8.93 -34.00 6.74
C GLY A 643 8.31 -32.61 6.63
N PHE A 644 7.12 -32.49 6.07
CA PHE A 644 6.38 -31.21 6.11
C PHE A 644 6.05 -30.83 7.55
N LYS A 645 6.30 -29.59 7.90
CA LYS A 645 6.07 -29.05 9.24
C LYS A 645 4.80 -28.20 9.24
N PRO A 646 3.70 -28.69 9.83
CA PRO A 646 2.48 -27.90 9.94
C PRO A 646 2.71 -26.56 10.62
N PHE A 647 2.03 -25.55 10.15
CA PHE A 647 2.05 -24.21 10.72
C PHE A 647 0.62 -23.68 10.88
N ASP A 648 0.45 -22.78 11.82
CA ASP A 648 -0.85 -22.22 12.17
C ASP A 648 -1.21 -21.05 11.25
N THR A 649 -2.10 -21.29 10.30
CA THR A 649 -2.58 -20.28 9.33
C THR A 649 -3.54 -19.27 9.95
N THR A 650 -4.09 -19.53 11.14
CA THR A 650 -5.04 -18.63 11.83
C THR A 650 -4.34 -17.42 12.48
N LYS A 651 -3.02 -17.46 12.58
CA LYS A 651 -2.22 -16.34 13.11
C LYS A 651 -2.04 -15.18 12.12
N ALA A 652 -2.40 -15.38 10.86
CA ALA A 652 -2.27 -14.33 9.85
C ALA A 652 -3.42 -13.32 9.96
N GLY A 653 -3.07 -12.04 9.89
CA GLY A 653 -4.00 -10.92 9.99
C GLY A 653 -4.07 -10.30 11.39
N LEU A 654 -5.13 -9.56 11.63
CA LEU A 654 -5.32 -8.77 12.85
C LEU A 654 -5.42 -9.64 14.11
N TYR A 655 -4.94 -9.12 15.22
CA TYR A 655 -4.99 -9.78 16.53
C TYR A 655 -5.37 -8.82 17.66
N GLY A 656 -5.64 -9.36 18.84
CA GLY A 656 -5.92 -8.60 20.06
C GLY A 656 -7.40 -8.43 20.33
N ASP A 657 -7.85 -7.21 20.54
CA ASP A 657 -9.23 -6.91 20.92
C ASP A 657 -10.25 -7.44 19.89
N PRO A 658 -11.31 -8.17 20.31
CA PRO A 658 -12.32 -8.70 19.40
C PRO A 658 -13.04 -7.64 18.55
N THR A 659 -13.21 -6.41 19.06
CA THR A 659 -13.83 -5.32 18.28
C THR A 659 -12.89 -4.86 17.17
N TRP A 660 -11.58 -4.83 17.42
CA TRP A 660 -10.58 -4.52 16.41
C TRP A 660 -10.53 -5.61 15.32
N THR A 661 -10.42 -6.88 15.73
CA THR A 661 -10.33 -7.99 14.78
C THR A 661 -11.61 -8.15 13.94
N ALA A 662 -12.78 -7.84 14.52
CA ALA A 662 -14.06 -7.85 13.80
C ALA A 662 -14.14 -6.80 12.68
N THR A 663 -13.37 -5.72 12.74
CA THR A 663 -13.35 -4.70 11.66
C THR A 663 -12.88 -5.29 10.33
N ALA A 664 -12.01 -6.29 10.35
CA ALA A 664 -11.58 -7.00 9.14
C ALA A 664 -12.73 -7.75 8.44
N THR A 665 -13.73 -8.20 9.19
CA THR A 665 -14.90 -8.91 8.64
C THR A 665 -16.05 -7.98 8.29
N ALA A 666 -16.25 -6.90 9.03
CA ALA A 666 -17.32 -5.92 8.82
C ALA A 666 -17.16 -5.14 7.51
N ASN A 667 -15.94 -4.92 7.04
CA ASN A 667 -15.63 -4.15 5.83
C ASN A 667 -15.60 -4.98 4.53
N LYS A 668 -16.22 -6.16 4.51
CA LYS A 668 -16.32 -7.01 3.30
C LYS A 668 -17.37 -6.55 2.28
N THR A 669 -18.15 -5.53 2.57
CA THR A 669 -19.37 -5.18 1.80
C THR A 669 -19.38 -3.77 1.21
N HIS A 670 -18.22 -3.14 0.97
CA HIS A 670 -18.20 -1.82 0.31
C HIS A 670 -17.33 -1.80 -0.93
#